data_ddc8b460afd6aa56948312fa7b667b91
#
_entry.id   ddc8b460afd6aa56948312fa7b667b91
#
_cell.length_a   1.000
_cell.length_b   1.000
_cell.length_c   1.000
_cell.angle_alpha   90.00
_cell.angle_beta   90.00
_cell.angle_gamma   90.00
#
_symmetry.space_group_name_H-M   'P 1'
#
loop_
_entity.id
_entity.type
_entity.pdbx_description
1 polymer ?
#
loop_
_entity_poly.entity_id
_entity_poly.type
_entity_poly.pdbx_seq_one_letter_code
_entity_poly.pdbx_strand_id
1 'polypeptide(L)'
;MKKTFLPLPVLVGLLALGSPAALAQPHQPARVHLGAPAARTRTLSGRVQDAYGQPLPGVTVLLRGTQTGTATDAAGRYTLAGVPAKGAVLVFSFVGYVTQERPAPLKTPVLNVVLRASQEALQEVVVTGVAPSVQRSQASYSVSTVTAAPLEGRVAGVAISNTERKPRRAKHAPAAPQPAGAGYLAPAPALGYPARPEVGAGDTYAKVAENAFRPVAKEPLSTFSLDVDNASYTNVRRFLNEGQLPPRDAVRVEEMLNYFQYQLPAPPTASPDPVRISAELSECPWAPGHQLARIGIQAKKVETAQLPPANLVFLVDVSGSMMGEDRLLLVQAGLKLLVQQLRPQDHVALVAYAGAAGLVLPPTAGSQQNAILEAIDRLEAGGSTAGGAGLRLAYSVAQQNFLKTGNNRVILATDGDFNVGESSDEAMEQLIVQQRATGVFLTVLGVGRGNLRDSRMELLADKGNGNYAYLDNLDEARRTLVAQFGGTLFTVAKDVKLQVEFNPARVANYRLIGYENRLLANEDFNNDRKDAAELGAGHTVTALYELVPVNADNPLVDKLKYQVNPAHLPGTGAGEVLTVKLRYKEPHGLRSKLLAQPLAGAAIPIAQASADQQFAAAVAEFGLLLRQSEQRGTATYATAAQLAQAGRGPDADGYRAELLRLIKLAEGLTPAAKTVGVR
;
A
#
# COMPACT_ATOMS: atom_id res chain seq x y z
N MET A 1 -2.81 -70.83 5.43
CA MET A 1 -3.40 -71.62 4.33
C MET A 1 -3.39 -70.77 3.07
N LYS A 2 -2.69 -71.27 2.11
CA LYS A 2 -2.50 -70.77 0.75
C LYS A 2 -3.82 -70.67 -0.04
N LYS A 3 -3.99 -69.64 -0.87
CA LYS A 3 -4.26 -69.85 -2.30
C LYS A 3 -4.25 -68.54 -3.08
N THR A 4 -3.24 -68.41 -3.87
CA THR A 4 -3.02 -67.72 -5.16
C THR A 4 -4.13 -68.00 -6.17
N PHE A 5 -4.48 -67.02 -7.04
CA PHE A 5 -4.70 -67.20 -8.47
C PHE A 5 -4.76 -65.88 -9.23
N LEU A 6 -3.82 -65.65 -10.13
CA LEU A 6 -3.85 -64.92 -11.44
C LEU A 6 -4.10 -66.00 -12.51
N PRO A 7 -4.31 -65.75 -13.80
CA PRO A 7 -4.31 -64.51 -14.64
C PRO A 7 -5.29 -64.51 -15.85
N LEU A 8 -5.35 -63.36 -16.59
CA LEU A 8 -5.31 -63.12 -18.09
C LEU A 8 -6.42 -63.77 -18.98
N PRO A 9 -6.46 -63.41 -20.27
CA PRO A 9 -7.06 -62.25 -20.98
C PRO A 9 -8.05 -62.68 -22.08
N VAL A 10 -8.69 -61.79 -22.86
CA VAL A 10 -9.26 -62.01 -24.23
C VAL A 10 -9.86 -60.68 -24.70
N LEU A 11 -9.39 -60.01 -25.68
CA LEU A 11 -9.33 -60.10 -27.15
C LEU A 11 -10.56 -59.49 -27.87
N VAL A 12 -10.31 -58.43 -28.59
CA VAL A 12 -10.76 -58.02 -29.93
C VAL A 12 -12.26 -58.07 -30.31
N GLY A 13 -12.69 -56.94 -30.81
CA GLY A 13 -13.93 -56.80 -31.58
C GLY A 13 -13.97 -55.51 -32.39
N LEU A 14 -13.44 -55.55 -33.59
CA LEU A 14 -13.57 -54.56 -34.66
C LEU A 14 -14.97 -54.64 -35.26
N LEU A 15 -15.67 -53.47 -35.41
CA LEU A 15 -16.70 -53.33 -36.43
C LEU A 15 -16.73 -51.89 -36.95
N ALA A 16 -16.37 -51.78 -38.21
CA ALA A 16 -16.53 -50.59 -39.04
C ALA A 16 -17.90 -50.54 -39.69
N LEU A 17 -18.43 -49.34 -39.87
CA LEU A 17 -19.42 -48.90 -40.88
C LEU A 17 -19.68 -47.41 -40.56
N GLY A 18 -19.48 -46.43 -41.39
CA GLY A 18 -19.72 -46.19 -42.78
C GLY A 18 -19.91 -44.65 -42.85
N SER A 19 -19.15 -43.97 -43.68
CA SER A 19 -19.24 -42.53 -43.98
C SER A 19 -20.53 -42.12 -44.70
N PRO A 20 -20.86 -40.80 -44.73
CA PRO A 20 -20.76 -40.19 -46.05
C PRO A 20 -19.95 -38.90 -46.08
N ALA A 21 -19.37 -38.71 -47.27
CA ALA A 21 -18.51 -37.65 -47.69
C ALA A 21 -19.18 -36.25 -47.65
N ALA A 22 -18.47 -35.25 -47.15
CA ALA A 22 -18.71 -33.85 -47.46
C ALA A 22 -17.48 -33.29 -48.15
N LEU A 23 -17.70 -32.66 -49.27
CA LEU A 23 -16.78 -32.11 -50.24
C LEU A 23 -15.78 -31.10 -49.57
N ALA A 24 -14.51 -31.43 -49.69
CA ALA A 24 -13.42 -30.53 -49.36
C ALA A 24 -13.17 -29.53 -50.48
N GLN A 25 -13.21 -28.24 -50.19
CA GLN A 25 -12.62 -27.18 -51.02
C GLN A 25 -11.10 -27.15 -50.80
N PRO A 26 -10.29 -26.85 -51.83
CA PRO A 26 -8.85 -26.85 -51.71
C PRO A 26 -8.37 -25.60 -50.96
N HIS A 27 -7.75 -25.81 -49.82
CA HIS A 27 -6.97 -24.77 -49.12
C HIS A 27 -5.67 -24.52 -49.90
N GLN A 28 -5.48 -23.24 -50.27
CA GLN A 28 -4.19 -22.73 -50.74
C GLN A 28 -3.14 -22.89 -49.62
N PRO A 29 -1.89 -23.26 -49.93
CA PRO A 29 -0.84 -23.35 -48.91
C PRO A 29 -0.51 -21.93 -48.37
N ALA A 30 -0.53 -21.78 -47.05
CA ALA A 30 -0.04 -20.61 -46.36
C ALA A 30 1.42 -20.37 -46.74
N ARG A 31 1.71 -19.18 -47.24
CA ARG A 31 3.09 -18.72 -47.44
C ARG A 31 3.81 -18.73 -46.11
N VAL A 32 4.77 -19.63 -45.94
CA VAL A 32 5.74 -19.57 -44.86
C VAL A 32 6.54 -18.28 -45.06
N HIS A 33 6.34 -17.29 -44.22
CA HIS A 33 7.26 -16.17 -44.07
C HIS A 33 8.59 -16.77 -43.53
N LEU A 34 9.56 -16.90 -44.38
CA LEU A 34 10.96 -17.09 -44.00
C LEU A 34 11.34 -15.92 -43.12
N GLY A 35 11.52 -16.20 -41.82
CA GLY A 35 11.99 -15.23 -40.85
C GLY A 35 13.29 -14.59 -41.32
N ALA A 36 13.41 -13.30 -41.16
CA ALA A 36 14.64 -12.57 -41.41
C ALA A 36 15.82 -13.30 -40.72
N PRO A 37 17.01 -13.36 -41.32
CA PRO A 37 18.16 -14.03 -40.72
C PRO A 37 18.45 -13.46 -39.36
N ALA A 38 18.50 -14.30 -38.33
CA ALA A 38 18.78 -13.90 -36.95
C ALA A 38 20.06 -13.03 -36.94
N ALA A 39 19.92 -11.78 -36.50
CA ALA A 39 21.06 -10.88 -36.41
C ALA A 39 22.12 -11.51 -35.51
N ARG A 40 23.35 -11.61 -36.01
CA ARG A 40 24.48 -12.15 -35.24
C ARG A 40 24.67 -11.26 -34.01
N THR A 41 24.44 -11.82 -32.84
CA THR A 41 24.66 -11.15 -31.54
C THR A 41 26.00 -11.59 -30.95
N ARG A 42 26.56 -10.76 -30.07
CA ARG A 42 27.81 -11.04 -29.36
C ARG A 42 27.71 -10.60 -27.93
N THR A 43 28.63 -11.04 -27.09
CA THR A 43 28.77 -10.58 -25.71
C THR A 43 29.79 -9.44 -25.66
N LEU A 44 29.45 -8.35 -24.98
CA LEU A 44 30.34 -7.22 -24.74
C LEU A 44 30.61 -7.14 -23.24
N SER A 45 31.85 -6.87 -22.84
CA SER A 45 32.25 -6.67 -21.46
C SER A 45 33.02 -5.36 -21.29
N GLY A 46 33.20 -4.90 -20.07
CA GLY A 46 33.98 -3.69 -19.82
C GLY A 46 33.98 -3.30 -18.35
N ARG A 47 34.58 -2.14 -18.08
CA ARG A 47 34.63 -1.55 -16.75
C ARG A 47 34.17 -0.11 -16.82
N VAL A 48 33.37 0.30 -15.82
CA VAL A 48 32.93 1.68 -15.64
C VAL A 48 33.63 2.26 -14.41
N GLN A 49 34.18 3.45 -14.56
CA GLN A 49 34.92 4.18 -13.53
C GLN A 49 34.46 5.64 -13.50
N ASP A 50 34.73 6.32 -12.40
CA ASP A 50 34.61 7.78 -12.31
C ASP A 50 35.82 8.51 -12.92
N ALA A 51 35.81 9.86 -12.87
CA ALA A 51 36.89 10.70 -13.38
C ALA A 51 38.21 10.54 -12.59
N TYR A 52 38.15 9.95 -11.39
CA TYR A 52 39.32 9.70 -10.52
C TYR A 52 39.82 8.26 -10.64
N GLY A 53 39.22 7.46 -11.57
CA GLY A 53 39.64 6.07 -11.81
C GLY A 53 39.04 5.06 -10.80
N GLN A 54 38.16 5.50 -9.90
CA GLN A 54 37.49 4.63 -8.96
C GLN A 54 36.42 3.79 -9.69
N PRO A 55 36.27 2.48 -9.41
CA PRO A 55 35.24 1.67 -10.01
C PRO A 55 33.86 2.14 -9.55
N LEU A 56 32.90 2.18 -10.48
CA LEU A 56 31.52 2.52 -10.20
C LEU A 56 30.67 1.25 -10.23
N PRO A 57 30.31 0.68 -9.08
CA PRO A 57 29.35 -0.43 -8.98
C PRO A 57 27.93 0.05 -9.20
N GLY A 58 27.07 -0.78 -9.77
CA GLY A 58 25.65 -0.50 -9.94
C GLY A 58 25.32 0.42 -11.13
N VAL A 59 26.29 0.78 -11.99
CA VAL A 59 26.01 1.52 -13.22
C VAL A 59 25.12 0.67 -14.13
N THR A 60 23.99 1.20 -14.53
CA THR A 60 23.09 0.57 -15.51
C THR A 60 23.67 0.69 -16.91
N VAL A 61 23.83 -0.44 -17.60
CA VAL A 61 24.32 -0.54 -18.98
C VAL A 61 23.20 -1.13 -19.85
N LEU A 62 22.58 -0.30 -20.69
CA LEU A 62 21.45 -0.67 -21.54
C LEU A 62 21.82 -0.62 -23.02
N LEU A 63 21.30 -1.55 -23.81
CA LEU A 63 21.34 -1.45 -25.26
C LEU A 63 20.21 -0.52 -25.73
N ARG A 64 20.58 0.61 -26.33
CA ARG A 64 19.64 1.66 -26.75
C ARG A 64 18.51 1.10 -27.63
N GLY A 65 17.27 1.48 -27.27
CA GLY A 65 16.07 1.03 -27.98
C GLY A 65 15.65 -0.41 -27.71
N THR A 66 16.24 -1.07 -26.71
CA THR A 66 15.85 -2.42 -26.26
C THR A 66 15.77 -2.49 -24.76
N GLN A 67 15.22 -3.58 -24.24
CA GLN A 67 15.21 -3.88 -22.79
C GLN A 67 16.44 -4.73 -22.36
N THR A 68 17.38 -4.97 -23.25
CA THR A 68 18.57 -5.77 -22.94
C THR A 68 19.58 -4.92 -22.19
N GLY A 69 19.86 -5.25 -20.93
CA GLY A 69 20.78 -4.49 -20.08
C GLY A 69 21.44 -5.35 -19.01
N THR A 70 22.38 -4.75 -18.30
CA THR A 70 23.07 -5.32 -17.14
C THR A 70 23.51 -4.18 -16.21
N ALA A 71 24.00 -4.51 -15.00
CA ALA A 71 24.60 -3.56 -14.09
C ALA A 71 26.08 -3.92 -13.83
N THR A 72 26.90 -2.94 -13.45
CA THR A 72 28.29 -3.18 -13.06
C THR A 72 28.40 -3.83 -11.68
N ASP A 73 29.35 -4.75 -11.52
CA ASP A 73 29.69 -5.41 -10.25
C ASP A 73 30.45 -4.47 -9.27
N ALA A 74 30.80 -4.97 -8.09
CA ALA A 74 31.57 -4.22 -7.07
C ALA A 74 32.92 -3.69 -7.58
N ALA A 75 33.50 -4.27 -8.63
CA ALA A 75 34.74 -3.82 -9.27
C ALA A 75 34.48 -2.92 -10.50
N GLY A 76 33.23 -2.48 -10.70
CA GLY A 76 32.79 -1.68 -11.83
C GLY A 76 32.77 -2.43 -13.16
N ARG A 77 32.80 -3.77 -13.18
CA ARG A 77 32.81 -4.59 -14.40
C ARG A 77 31.39 -4.96 -14.82
N TYR A 78 31.16 -5.02 -16.12
CA TYR A 78 29.89 -5.50 -16.68
C TYR A 78 30.09 -6.50 -17.80
N THR A 79 29.10 -7.32 -18.04
CA THR A 79 29.02 -8.24 -19.17
C THR A 79 27.60 -8.21 -19.72
N LEU A 80 27.43 -7.83 -20.98
CA LEU A 80 26.16 -7.74 -21.67
C LEU A 80 26.13 -8.69 -22.84
N ALA A 81 25.25 -9.70 -22.78
CA ALA A 81 25.00 -10.63 -23.89
C ALA A 81 23.92 -10.08 -24.83
N GLY A 82 23.84 -10.64 -26.04
CA GLY A 82 22.77 -10.28 -26.98
C GLY A 82 23.01 -8.97 -27.75
N VAL A 83 24.19 -8.37 -27.68
CA VAL A 83 24.51 -7.13 -28.39
C VAL A 83 24.62 -7.36 -29.90
N PRO A 84 23.87 -6.65 -30.77
CA PRO A 84 24.00 -6.73 -32.22
C PRO A 84 25.43 -6.49 -32.70
N ALA A 85 25.88 -7.26 -33.67
CA ALA A 85 27.24 -7.19 -34.19
C ALA A 85 27.55 -5.84 -34.89
N LYS A 86 26.51 -5.10 -35.34
CA LYS A 86 26.65 -3.78 -35.98
C LYS A 86 25.60 -2.82 -35.47
N GLY A 87 25.93 -1.55 -35.35
CA GLY A 87 24.99 -0.45 -35.06
C GLY A 87 24.48 -0.37 -33.60
N ALA A 88 25.05 -1.15 -32.69
CA ALA A 88 24.67 -1.13 -31.29
C ALA A 88 25.20 0.12 -30.56
N VAL A 89 24.37 0.78 -29.79
CA VAL A 89 24.75 1.88 -28.91
C VAL A 89 24.39 1.47 -27.48
N LEU A 90 25.32 1.63 -26.54
CA LEU A 90 25.10 1.37 -25.13
C LEU A 90 24.90 2.67 -24.39
N VAL A 91 23.93 2.68 -23.48
CA VAL A 91 23.63 3.80 -22.57
C VAL A 91 24.15 3.43 -21.19
N PHE A 92 24.99 4.26 -20.61
CA PHE A 92 25.54 4.11 -19.26
C PHE A 92 24.92 5.18 -18.39
N SER A 93 24.17 4.80 -17.36
CA SER A 93 23.53 5.74 -16.43
C SER A 93 23.77 5.32 -15.00
N PHE A 94 24.03 6.33 -14.15
CA PHE A 94 24.23 6.17 -12.72
C PHE A 94 23.81 7.44 -11.98
N VAL A 95 23.21 7.31 -10.80
CA VAL A 95 22.74 8.45 -10.00
C VAL A 95 23.91 9.33 -9.63
N GLY A 96 23.78 10.65 -9.83
CA GLY A 96 24.86 11.62 -9.59
C GLY A 96 25.90 11.73 -10.71
N TYR A 97 25.71 11.04 -11.83
CA TYR A 97 26.62 11.09 -12.99
C TYR A 97 25.88 11.43 -14.28
N VAL A 98 26.58 12.10 -15.20
CA VAL A 98 26.05 12.41 -16.53
C VAL A 98 25.87 11.11 -17.33
N THR A 99 24.66 10.84 -17.79
CA THR A 99 24.37 9.68 -18.67
C THR A 99 25.19 9.76 -19.94
N GLN A 100 25.85 8.68 -20.33
CA GLN A 100 26.65 8.61 -21.54
C GLN A 100 26.19 7.52 -22.51
N GLU A 101 26.11 7.88 -23.79
CA GLU A 101 25.89 6.95 -24.87
C GLU A 101 27.22 6.62 -25.57
N ARG A 102 27.50 5.33 -25.77
CA ARG A 102 28.72 4.87 -26.42
C ARG A 102 28.40 3.83 -27.48
N PRO A 103 28.88 3.98 -28.73
CA PRO A 103 28.75 2.94 -29.74
C PRO A 103 29.55 1.71 -29.33
N ALA A 104 28.98 0.53 -29.49
CA ALA A 104 29.68 -0.73 -29.26
C ALA A 104 30.83 -0.92 -30.25
N PRO A 105 32.08 -1.14 -29.80
CA PRO A 105 33.22 -1.27 -30.69
C PRO A 105 33.06 -2.50 -31.58
N LEU A 106 33.35 -2.38 -32.88
CA LEU A 106 33.16 -3.45 -33.88
C LEU A 106 34.21 -4.56 -33.78
N LYS A 107 35.44 -4.20 -33.38
CA LYS A 107 36.61 -5.10 -33.43
C LYS A 107 36.95 -5.75 -32.09
N THR A 108 36.57 -5.16 -30.98
CA THR A 108 36.91 -5.66 -29.64
C THR A 108 35.64 -5.95 -28.83
N PRO A 109 35.61 -7.03 -28.02
CA PRO A 109 34.47 -7.32 -27.16
C PRO A 109 34.50 -6.55 -25.82
N VAL A 110 35.37 -5.53 -25.72
CA VAL A 110 35.57 -4.76 -24.47
C VAL A 110 35.30 -3.27 -24.70
N LEU A 111 34.51 -2.66 -23.84
CA LEU A 111 34.21 -1.22 -23.82
C LEU A 111 34.31 -0.69 -22.39
N ASN A 112 35.39 0.05 -22.08
CA ASN A 112 35.53 0.73 -20.80
C ASN A 112 34.99 2.16 -20.90
N VAL A 113 34.31 2.62 -19.85
CA VAL A 113 33.65 3.94 -19.81
C VAL A 113 34.03 4.68 -18.53
N VAL A 114 34.30 5.98 -18.67
CA VAL A 114 34.49 6.88 -17.54
C VAL A 114 33.28 7.82 -17.46
N LEU A 115 32.52 7.73 -16.37
CA LEU A 115 31.41 8.65 -16.11
C LEU A 115 31.92 9.89 -15.39
N ARG A 116 31.31 11.04 -15.70
CA ARG A 116 31.59 12.30 -15.03
C ARG A 116 30.48 12.62 -14.06
N ALA A 117 30.82 13.07 -12.85
CA ALA A 117 29.83 13.56 -11.91
C ALA A 117 29.01 14.70 -12.53
N SER A 118 27.71 14.72 -12.33
CA SER A 118 26.85 15.80 -12.78
C SER A 118 27.12 17.02 -11.92
N GLN A 119 27.60 18.11 -12.53
CA GLN A 119 27.78 19.41 -11.88
C GLN A 119 26.60 20.35 -12.12
N GLU A 120 25.56 19.87 -12.80
CA GLU A 120 24.39 20.69 -13.13
C GLU A 120 23.29 20.53 -12.09
N ALA A 121 23.10 21.60 -11.31
CA ALA A 121 21.78 21.98 -10.89
C ALA A 121 20.93 22.22 -12.17
N LEU A 122 20.04 21.27 -12.47
CA LEU A 122 18.87 21.33 -13.35
C LEU A 122 18.88 22.42 -14.47
N GLN A 123 19.26 22.03 -15.67
CA GLN A 123 18.66 22.56 -16.89
C GLN A 123 17.97 21.42 -17.66
N GLU A 124 16.72 21.68 -17.95
CA GLU A 124 15.76 20.79 -18.60
C GLU A 124 16.25 20.37 -20.00
N VAL A 125 16.40 19.06 -20.24
CA VAL A 125 16.66 18.54 -21.58
C VAL A 125 15.32 18.22 -22.25
N VAL A 126 14.90 19.07 -23.15
CA VAL A 126 13.77 18.82 -24.06
C VAL A 126 14.20 17.79 -25.10
N VAL A 127 13.67 16.58 -25.03
CA VAL A 127 13.81 15.57 -26.09
C VAL A 127 12.71 15.81 -27.14
N THR A 128 13.05 16.36 -28.29
CA THR A 128 12.17 16.43 -29.45
C THR A 128 12.09 15.07 -30.13
N GLY A 129 11.03 14.33 -29.83
CA GLY A 129 10.63 13.14 -30.60
C GLY A 129 9.62 13.54 -31.67
N VAL A 130 9.96 13.32 -32.95
CA VAL A 130 9.06 13.50 -34.07
C VAL A 130 8.04 12.35 -34.09
N ALA A 131 6.75 12.66 -33.93
CA ALA A 131 5.65 11.73 -34.15
C ALA A 131 4.74 12.28 -35.26
N PRO A 132 4.09 11.42 -36.09
CA PRO A 132 3.30 11.84 -37.24
C PRO A 132 1.98 12.48 -36.85
N SER A 133 1.57 13.43 -37.68
CA SER A 133 0.42 14.31 -37.55
C SER A 133 -0.94 13.61 -37.44
N VAL A 134 -1.67 13.91 -36.37
CA VAL A 134 -3.12 13.76 -36.29
C VAL A 134 -3.72 15.14 -35.99
N GLN A 135 -4.62 15.61 -36.85
CA GLN A 135 -5.30 16.89 -36.72
C GLN A 135 -6.06 17.00 -35.39
N ARG A 136 -5.84 18.09 -34.68
CA ARG A 136 -6.65 18.49 -33.53
C ARG A 136 -7.14 19.91 -33.64
N SER A 137 -8.41 20.05 -33.36
CA SER A 137 -9.15 21.28 -33.21
C SER A 137 -8.58 22.19 -32.11
N GLN A 138 -8.66 23.47 -32.37
CA GLN A 138 -8.11 24.58 -31.59
C GLN A 138 -8.63 24.65 -30.16
N ALA A 139 -7.70 24.71 -29.20
CA ALA A 139 -7.92 25.31 -27.90
C ALA A 139 -6.78 26.31 -27.63
N SER A 140 -7.17 27.57 -27.45
CA SER A 140 -6.27 28.71 -27.26
C SER A 140 -5.76 28.72 -25.83
N TYR A 141 -4.44 28.65 -25.62
CA TYR A 141 -3.80 28.98 -24.36
C TYR A 141 -2.97 30.24 -24.53
N SER A 142 -3.23 31.24 -23.69
CA SER A 142 -2.38 32.42 -23.58
C SER A 142 -1.19 32.11 -22.67
N VAL A 143 0.02 32.14 -23.20
CA VAL A 143 1.26 32.05 -22.45
C VAL A 143 1.67 33.46 -22.04
N SER A 144 1.66 33.77 -20.75
CA SER A 144 2.26 34.97 -20.18
C SER A 144 3.71 34.69 -19.83
N THR A 145 4.62 35.29 -20.59
CA THR A 145 6.05 35.33 -20.24
C THR A 145 6.26 36.31 -19.09
N VAL A 146 6.66 35.81 -17.92
CA VAL A 146 7.14 36.65 -16.80
C VAL A 146 8.64 36.82 -16.93
N THR A 147 9.05 38.04 -17.25
CA THR A 147 10.47 38.46 -17.20
C THR A 147 10.90 38.56 -15.75
N ALA A 148 11.89 37.78 -15.36
CA ALA A 148 12.49 37.85 -14.03
C ALA A 148 13.28 39.16 -13.86
N ALA A 149 12.85 40.00 -12.94
CA ALA A 149 13.65 41.09 -12.39
C ALA A 149 14.53 40.54 -11.24
N PRO A 150 15.74 41.06 -11.03
CA PRO A 150 16.65 40.49 -10.02
C PRO A 150 16.13 40.72 -8.60
N LEU A 151 16.09 39.67 -7.82
CA LEU A 151 15.82 39.68 -6.39
C LEU A 151 17.10 40.05 -5.65
N GLU A 152 17.31 41.34 -5.37
CA GLU A 152 18.23 41.79 -4.33
C GLU A 152 17.47 42.06 -3.02
N GLY A 153 17.92 41.40 -1.97
CA GLY A 153 17.81 41.88 -0.61
C GLY A 153 16.54 41.54 0.15
N ARG A 154 16.38 40.30 0.60
CA ARG A 154 15.66 39.98 1.87
C ARG A 154 16.11 38.63 2.43
N VAL A 155 17.29 38.67 3.07
CA VAL A 155 17.63 37.69 4.10
C VAL A 155 17.95 38.49 5.35
N ALA A 156 17.15 38.32 6.39
CA ALA A 156 17.37 38.91 7.70
C ALA A 156 18.61 38.24 8.30
N GLY A 157 19.65 39.04 8.59
CA GLY A 157 20.76 38.61 9.44
C GLY A 157 22.18 38.89 8.97
N VAL A 158 22.45 39.80 7.98
CA VAL A 158 23.83 40.23 7.72
C VAL A 158 23.88 41.73 7.63
N ALA A 159 24.54 42.37 8.63
CA ALA A 159 24.91 43.77 8.63
C ALA A 159 26.25 43.93 7.91
N ILE A 160 26.29 44.73 6.82
CA ILE A 160 27.53 45.27 6.26
C ILE A 160 27.42 46.77 6.31
N SER A 161 28.26 47.37 7.14
CA SER A 161 28.54 48.80 7.21
C SER A 161 29.41 49.22 6.02
N ASN A 162 29.00 50.26 5.26
CA ASN A 162 29.97 51.16 4.67
C ASN A 162 29.46 52.59 4.51
N THR A 163 30.34 53.44 4.89
CA THR A 163 30.34 54.88 5.12
C THR A 163 30.16 55.74 3.87
N GLU A 164 29.49 56.89 4.12
CA GLU A 164 29.70 58.23 3.59
C GLU A 164 29.40 58.58 2.12
N ARG A 165 28.47 59.50 1.92
CA ARG A 165 28.61 60.93 1.66
C ARG A 165 27.28 61.64 1.40
N LYS A 166 27.08 62.72 2.20
CA LYS A 166 26.11 63.84 1.98
C LYS A 166 26.77 64.87 1.05
N PRO A 167 26.13 66.03 0.69
CA PRO A 167 24.72 66.41 0.47
C PRO A 167 24.54 67.32 -0.78
N ARG A 168 23.27 67.70 -1.14
CA ARG A 168 22.94 69.12 -1.46
C ARG A 168 21.43 69.36 -1.69
N ARG A 169 21.06 70.49 -1.10
CA ARG A 169 19.81 71.22 -1.01
C ARG A 169 19.28 71.76 -2.37
N ALA A 170 17.97 71.95 -2.48
CA ALA A 170 17.24 73.24 -2.58
C ALA A 170 15.78 72.95 -2.99
N LYS A 171 14.79 73.37 -2.13
CA LYS A 171 13.99 74.58 -2.12
C LYS A 171 12.94 74.71 -3.26
N HIS A 172 11.64 74.61 -3.00
CA HIS A 172 10.65 75.63 -2.76
C HIS A 172 9.23 75.07 -2.71
N ALA A 173 8.48 75.48 -1.71
CA ALA A 173 7.02 75.44 -1.67
C ALA A 173 6.50 76.73 -2.36
N PRO A 174 5.20 76.94 -2.65
CA PRO A 174 4.14 76.99 -1.66
C PRO A 174 2.70 76.63 -2.10
N ALA A 175 1.84 76.50 -1.07
CA ALA A 175 0.45 76.92 -0.88
C ALA A 175 -0.75 76.17 -1.48
N ALA A 176 -1.61 75.82 -0.54
CA ALA A 176 -2.99 75.32 -0.69
C ALA A 176 -3.97 76.39 -1.21
N PRO A 177 -5.21 76.03 -1.57
CA PRO A 177 -6.32 76.00 -0.64
C PRO A 177 -7.36 74.85 -0.81
N GLN A 178 -8.11 74.60 0.29
CA GLN A 178 -9.32 73.81 0.42
C GLN A 178 -10.56 74.59 -0.09
N PRO A 179 -11.82 74.08 0.01
CA PRO A 179 -12.41 72.76 0.35
C PRO A 179 -13.62 72.34 -0.52
N ALA A 180 -14.24 71.26 -0.13
CA ALA A 180 -15.66 70.85 -0.25
C ALA A 180 -15.99 69.69 -1.21
N GLY A 181 -16.59 68.68 -0.62
CA GLY A 181 -17.29 67.61 -1.35
C GLY A 181 -17.33 66.32 -0.53
N ALA A 182 -18.35 66.11 0.28
CA ALA A 182 -18.64 64.83 0.95
C ALA A 182 -18.93 63.78 -0.13
N GLY A 183 -17.96 62.88 -0.38
CA GLY A 183 -18.13 61.71 -1.24
C GLY A 183 -18.18 60.47 -0.35
N TYR A 184 -19.24 59.69 -0.50
CA TYR A 184 -19.42 58.40 0.11
C TYR A 184 -18.18 57.51 -0.14
N LEU A 185 -17.51 57.07 0.91
CA LEU A 185 -16.50 56.07 0.86
C LEU A 185 -17.18 54.72 0.55
N ALA A 186 -17.03 54.22 -0.67
CA ALA A 186 -17.31 52.83 -0.98
C ALA A 186 -16.42 51.96 -0.12
N PRO A 187 -16.91 50.83 0.48
CA PRO A 187 -16.09 49.91 1.22
C PRO A 187 -15.01 49.37 0.29
N ALA A 188 -13.76 49.40 0.75
CA ALA A 188 -12.64 48.78 0.04
C ALA A 188 -12.97 47.30 -0.27
N PRO A 189 -12.67 46.79 -1.46
CA PRO A 189 -12.83 45.38 -1.73
C PRO A 189 -12.00 44.62 -0.68
N ALA A 190 -12.66 43.71 0.04
CA ALA A 190 -11.99 42.79 0.94
C ALA A 190 -10.89 42.12 0.12
N LEU A 191 -9.64 42.31 0.52
CA LEU A 191 -8.51 41.51 0.04
C LEU A 191 -8.87 40.07 0.34
N GLY A 192 -9.43 39.37 -0.66
CA GLY A 192 -9.64 37.94 -0.58
C GLY A 192 -8.28 37.32 -0.32
N TYR A 193 -8.12 36.73 0.84
CA TYR A 193 -7.01 35.82 1.07
C TYR A 193 -7.06 34.81 -0.09
N PRO A 194 -5.92 34.54 -0.76
CA PRO A 194 -5.89 33.48 -1.76
C PRO A 194 -6.49 32.24 -1.11
N ALA A 195 -7.47 31.63 -1.76
CA ALA A 195 -8.07 30.39 -1.30
C ALA A 195 -6.93 29.45 -0.94
N ARG A 196 -6.89 29.01 0.32
CA ARG A 196 -5.92 28.03 0.76
C ARG A 196 -6.07 26.85 -0.20
N PRO A 197 -4.99 26.33 -0.84
CA PRO A 197 -5.11 25.15 -1.67
C PRO A 197 -5.85 24.08 -0.85
N GLU A 198 -6.85 23.46 -1.43
CA GLU A 198 -7.53 22.33 -0.78
C GLU A 198 -6.47 21.28 -0.50
N VAL A 199 -6.16 21.07 0.78
CA VAL A 199 -5.19 20.08 1.22
C VAL A 199 -5.77 18.72 0.85
N GLY A 200 -5.00 17.91 0.08
CA GLY A 200 -5.45 16.62 -0.45
C GLY A 200 -6.15 16.66 -1.82
N ALA A 201 -6.24 17.82 -2.48
CA ALA A 201 -6.90 17.96 -3.79
C ALA A 201 -6.29 17.06 -4.91
N GLY A 202 -5.10 16.50 -4.72
CA GLY A 202 -4.44 15.56 -5.62
C GLY A 202 -4.40 14.12 -5.14
N ASP A 203 -4.78 13.85 -3.88
CA ASP A 203 -4.82 12.49 -3.34
C ASP A 203 -5.97 11.69 -3.95
N THR A 204 -5.74 10.40 -4.24
CA THR A 204 -6.77 9.52 -4.81
C THR A 204 -6.98 8.29 -3.96
N TYR A 205 -8.26 7.98 -3.70
CA TYR A 205 -8.72 6.83 -2.92
C TYR A 205 -9.68 5.98 -3.75
N ALA A 206 -9.67 4.66 -3.54
CA ALA A 206 -10.64 3.78 -4.16
C ALA A 206 -12.03 4.04 -3.59
N LYS A 207 -13.05 4.08 -4.45
CA LYS A 207 -14.43 4.23 -4.00
C LYS A 207 -14.83 3.04 -3.15
N VAL A 208 -15.32 3.30 -1.95
CA VAL A 208 -15.78 2.28 -1.00
C VAL A 208 -17.32 2.19 -1.05
N ALA A 209 -17.82 0.98 -1.36
CA ALA A 209 -19.25 0.66 -1.31
C ALA A 209 -19.52 -0.13 -0.03
N GLU A 210 -20.27 0.46 0.92
CA GLU A 210 -20.53 -0.16 2.21
C GLU A 210 -21.29 -1.49 2.07
N ASN A 211 -20.96 -2.45 2.95
CA ASN A 211 -21.67 -3.70 3.06
C ASN A 211 -23.13 -3.47 3.50
N ALA A 212 -24.07 -4.01 2.73
CA ALA A 212 -25.47 -4.01 3.10
C ALA A 212 -25.80 -5.13 4.11
N PHE A 213 -26.90 -5.02 4.81
CA PHE A 213 -27.45 -6.12 5.61
C PHE A 213 -27.86 -7.29 4.70
N ARG A 214 -27.47 -8.50 5.12
CA ARG A 214 -27.78 -9.76 4.41
C ARG A 214 -28.71 -10.62 5.27
N PRO A 215 -29.82 -11.13 4.70
CA PRO A 215 -30.74 -12.03 5.43
C PRO A 215 -30.10 -13.41 5.58
N VAL A 216 -29.96 -13.89 6.82
CA VAL A 216 -29.36 -15.20 7.15
C VAL A 216 -30.12 -16.36 6.48
N ALA A 217 -31.41 -16.23 6.33
CA ALA A 217 -32.24 -17.26 5.67
C ALA A 217 -31.87 -17.49 4.20
N LYS A 218 -31.23 -16.52 3.52
CA LYS A 218 -30.76 -16.62 2.13
C LYS A 218 -29.24 -16.79 2.04
N GLU A 219 -28.51 -16.08 2.86
CA GLU A 219 -27.06 -16.01 2.86
C GLU A 219 -26.54 -16.22 4.29
N PRO A 220 -26.46 -17.48 4.78
CA PRO A 220 -26.03 -17.75 6.15
C PRO A 220 -24.50 -17.60 6.34
N LEU A 221 -23.75 -17.43 5.28
CA LEU A 221 -22.29 -17.39 5.29
C LEU A 221 -21.74 -16.02 4.88
N SER A 222 -20.71 -15.57 5.59
CA SER A 222 -19.90 -14.41 5.23
C SER A 222 -18.44 -14.80 5.16
N THR A 223 -17.82 -14.65 3.98
CA THR A 223 -16.45 -15.11 3.72
C THR A 223 -15.58 -13.92 3.29
N PHE A 224 -14.41 -13.78 3.87
CA PHE A 224 -13.46 -12.71 3.53
C PHE A 224 -12.02 -13.08 3.85
N SER A 225 -11.07 -12.34 3.24
CA SER A 225 -9.63 -12.41 3.54
C SER A 225 -9.31 -11.58 4.77
N LEU A 226 -8.35 -12.04 5.59
CA LEU A 226 -7.88 -11.32 6.79
C LEU A 226 -6.74 -10.33 6.49
N ASP A 227 -6.50 -10.02 5.23
CA ASP A 227 -5.52 -9.02 4.84
C ASP A 227 -6.02 -7.63 5.20
N VAL A 228 -5.29 -6.92 6.05
CA VAL A 228 -5.69 -5.60 6.54
C VAL A 228 -4.46 -4.70 6.64
N ASP A 229 -4.51 -3.59 5.92
CA ASP A 229 -3.55 -2.51 5.98
C ASP A 229 -3.86 -1.53 7.14
N ASN A 230 -3.01 -0.53 7.31
CA ASN A 230 -3.19 0.47 8.38
C ASN A 230 -3.23 1.92 7.84
N ALA A 231 -3.13 2.10 6.54
CA ALA A 231 -2.96 3.40 5.91
C ALA A 231 -4.16 4.34 6.11
N SER A 232 -5.38 3.79 6.20
CA SER A 232 -6.59 4.61 6.39
C SER A 232 -6.56 5.39 7.70
N TYR A 233 -6.16 4.77 8.83
CA TYR A 233 -6.12 5.50 10.11
C TYR A 233 -5.10 6.65 10.08
N THR A 234 -3.92 6.44 9.51
CA THR A 234 -2.89 7.46 9.42
C THR A 234 -3.27 8.59 8.47
N ASN A 235 -3.98 8.29 7.38
CA ASN A 235 -4.61 9.29 6.51
C ASN A 235 -5.66 10.11 7.26
N VAL A 236 -6.59 9.45 7.98
CA VAL A 236 -7.59 10.13 8.83
C VAL A 236 -6.92 11.04 9.84
N ARG A 237 -5.88 10.56 10.52
CA ARG A 237 -5.09 11.33 11.49
C ARG A 237 -4.48 12.57 10.85
N ARG A 238 -3.88 12.43 9.67
CA ARG A 238 -3.29 13.54 8.93
C ARG A 238 -4.34 14.62 8.63
N PHE A 239 -5.45 14.25 7.98
CA PHE A 239 -6.50 15.21 7.63
C PHE A 239 -7.02 15.97 8.86
N LEU A 240 -7.31 15.26 9.95
CA LEU A 240 -7.82 15.90 11.17
C LEU A 240 -6.79 16.82 11.83
N ASN A 241 -5.52 16.45 11.85
CA ASN A 241 -4.45 17.31 12.36
C ASN A 241 -4.24 18.56 11.47
N GLU A 242 -4.57 18.50 10.19
CA GLU A 242 -4.58 19.64 9.26
C GLU A 242 -5.87 20.49 9.37
N GLY A 243 -6.78 20.13 10.27
CA GLY A 243 -8.04 20.85 10.49
C GLY A 243 -9.08 20.60 9.40
N GLN A 244 -9.06 19.42 8.78
CA GLN A 244 -9.99 19.01 7.73
C GLN A 244 -10.60 17.65 8.04
N LEU A 245 -11.84 17.44 7.59
CA LEU A 245 -12.42 16.09 7.59
C LEU A 245 -11.86 15.29 6.43
N PRO A 246 -11.55 13.98 6.60
CA PRO A 246 -11.08 13.14 5.52
C PRO A 246 -12.17 12.94 4.46
N PRO A 247 -11.80 12.72 3.19
CA PRO A 247 -12.74 12.22 2.19
C PRO A 247 -13.35 10.89 2.64
N ARG A 248 -14.62 10.63 2.31
CA ARG A 248 -15.31 9.40 2.71
C ARG A 248 -14.57 8.13 2.28
N ASP A 249 -14.02 8.15 1.07
CA ASP A 249 -13.31 7.02 0.49
C ASP A 249 -11.91 6.78 1.10
N ALA A 250 -11.36 7.74 1.86
CA ALA A 250 -10.13 7.55 2.64
C ALA A 250 -10.36 6.78 3.96
N VAL A 251 -11.63 6.59 4.36
CA VAL A 251 -11.99 5.97 5.65
C VAL A 251 -12.35 4.51 5.44
N ARG A 252 -11.45 3.60 5.69
CA ARG A 252 -11.65 2.15 5.71
C ARG A 252 -11.74 1.68 7.16
N VAL A 253 -12.96 1.29 7.59
CA VAL A 253 -13.23 1.04 9.01
C VAL A 253 -12.44 -0.16 9.53
N GLU A 254 -12.26 -1.19 8.74
CA GLU A 254 -11.44 -2.36 9.06
C GLU A 254 -9.98 -1.99 9.35
N GLU A 255 -9.40 -1.08 8.58
CA GLU A 255 -8.03 -0.59 8.80
C GLU A 255 -7.92 0.25 10.06
N MET A 256 -8.93 1.09 10.32
CA MET A 256 -9.00 1.84 11.57
C MET A 256 -9.11 0.91 12.78
N LEU A 257 -9.92 -0.15 12.70
CA LEU A 257 -10.04 -1.15 13.75
C LEU A 257 -8.71 -1.86 14.00
N ASN A 258 -8.03 -2.27 12.94
CA ASN A 258 -6.82 -3.07 13.01
C ASN A 258 -5.54 -2.23 13.21
N TYR A 259 -5.65 -0.92 13.21
CA TYR A 259 -4.58 -0.03 13.65
C TYR A 259 -4.26 -0.25 15.13
N PHE A 260 -5.22 -0.59 15.97
CA PHE A 260 -5.07 -0.76 17.41
C PHE A 260 -4.77 -2.20 17.79
N GLN A 261 -4.00 -2.36 18.86
CA GLN A 261 -3.78 -3.67 19.47
C GLN A 261 -4.88 -3.93 20.51
N TYR A 262 -5.45 -5.12 20.43
CA TYR A 262 -6.42 -5.64 21.39
C TYR A 262 -5.79 -6.75 22.24
N GLN A 263 -6.23 -6.90 23.49
CA GLN A 263 -5.75 -7.93 24.39
C GLN A 263 -6.41 -9.28 24.08
N LEU A 264 -6.07 -9.81 22.91
CA LEU A 264 -6.60 -11.10 22.47
C LEU A 264 -5.83 -12.26 23.12
N PRO A 265 -6.52 -13.36 23.50
CA PRO A 265 -5.86 -14.52 24.06
C PRO A 265 -4.95 -15.19 23.04
N ALA A 266 -3.67 -15.30 23.37
CA ALA A 266 -2.70 -15.98 22.51
C ALA A 266 -2.99 -17.49 22.41
N PRO A 267 -2.55 -18.16 21.31
CA PRO A 267 -2.56 -19.61 21.25
C PRO A 267 -1.79 -20.21 22.43
N PRO A 268 -2.30 -21.28 23.08
CA PRO A 268 -1.54 -21.97 24.11
C PRO A 268 -0.17 -22.44 23.59
N THR A 269 0.86 -22.40 24.43
CA THR A 269 2.23 -22.79 24.02
C THR A 269 2.29 -24.20 23.43
N ALA A 270 1.50 -25.14 23.99
CA ALA A 270 1.40 -26.53 23.53
C ALA A 270 0.47 -26.72 22.31
N SER A 271 -0.24 -25.67 21.85
CA SER A 271 -1.12 -25.79 20.68
C SER A 271 -0.32 -26.02 19.41
N PRO A 272 -0.71 -26.99 18.56
CA PRO A 272 -0.15 -27.14 17.23
C PRO A 272 -0.58 -26.03 16.28
N ASP A 273 -1.67 -25.32 16.63
CA ASP A 273 -2.22 -24.28 15.77
C ASP A 273 -1.51 -22.94 16.03
N PRO A 274 -1.08 -22.23 14.96
CA PRO A 274 -0.37 -20.97 15.09
C PRO A 274 -1.29 -19.78 15.37
N VAL A 275 -2.61 -19.98 15.39
CA VAL A 275 -3.62 -18.93 15.58
C VAL A 275 -4.69 -19.35 16.58
N ARG A 276 -5.27 -18.36 17.27
CA ARG A 276 -6.42 -18.52 18.15
C ARG A 276 -7.54 -17.57 17.77
N ILE A 277 -8.76 -18.10 17.76
CA ILE A 277 -9.99 -17.35 17.53
C ILE A 277 -10.60 -17.00 18.90
N SER A 278 -11.08 -15.79 19.05
CA SER A 278 -11.92 -15.32 20.16
C SER A 278 -13.09 -14.53 19.63
N ALA A 279 -14.21 -14.54 20.35
CA ALA A 279 -15.38 -13.75 19.96
C ALA A 279 -16.10 -13.24 21.21
N GLU A 280 -16.71 -12.05 21.09
CA GLU A 280 -17.48 -11.40 22.14
C GLU A 280 -18.75 -10.80 21.56
N LEU A 281 -19.87 -10.83 22.29
CA LEU A 281 -21.16 -10.34 21.83
C LEU A 281 -21.71 -9.31 22.82
N SER A 282 -22.04 -8.12 22.33
CA SER A 282 -22.65 -7.05 23.11
C SER A 282 -23.86 -6.44 22.39
N GLU A 283 -24.61 -5.58 23.06
CA GLU A 283 -25.55 -4.67 22.41
C GLU A 283 -24.81 -3.74 21.45
N CYS A 284 -25.45 -3.36 20.34
CA CYS A 284 -24.91 -2.42 19.38
C CYS A 284 -25.18 -0.99 19.83
N PRO A 285 -24.14 -0.15 20.09
CA PRO A 285 -24.35 1.18 20.68
C PRO A 285 -25.07 2.18 19.77
N TRP A 286 -24.96 2.04 18.44
CA TRP A 286 -25.60 2.93 17.45
C TRP A 286 -26.92 2.44 16.89
N ALA A 287 -27.33 1.22 17.21
CA ALA A 287 -28.54 0.61 16.67
C ALA A 287 -29.29 -0.15 17.78
N PRO A 288 -30.24 0.49 18.48
CA PRO A 288 -31.05 -0.17 19.51
C PRO A 288 -31.71 -1.44 19.00
N GLY A 289 -31.66 -2.50 19.80
CA GLY A 289 -32.17 -3.83 19.43
C GLY A 289 -31.25 -4.66 18.54
N HIS A 290 -30.18 -4.11 17.99
CA HIS A 290 -29.13 -4.85 17.31
C HIS A 290 -28.05 -5.32 18.30
N GLN A 291 -27.23 -6.27 17.84
CA GLN A 291 -26.10 -6.81 18.59
C GLN A 291 -24.81 -6.57 17.81
N LEU A 292 -23.70 -6.44 18.52
CA LEU A 292 -22.36 -6.26 17.96
C LEU A 292 -21.47 -7.45 18.34
N ALA A 293 -21.12 -8.27 17.34
CA ALA A 293 -20.18 -9.37 17.52
C ALA A 293 -18.78 -8.94 17.09
N ARG A 294 -17.80 -9.01 18.01
CA ARG A 294 -16.39 -8.83 17.73
C ARG A 294 -15.71 -10.19 17.61
N ILE A 295 -15.03 -10.39 16.50
CA ILE A 295 -14.19 -11.55 16.24
C ILE A 295 -12.74 -11.12 16.31
N GLY A 296 -11.95 -11.76 17.15
CA GLY A 296 -10.52 -11.51 17.30
C GLY A 296 -9.71 -12.73 16.90
N ILE A 297 -8.69 -12.52 16.09
CA ILE A 297 -7.71 -13.52 15.67
C ILE A 297 -6.35 -13.12 16.23
N GLN A 298 -5.70 -13.99 16.98
CA GLN A 298 -4.36 -13.78 17.50
C GLN A 298 -3.40 -14.83 16.96
N ALA A 299 -2.39 -14.37 16.23
CA ALA A 299 -1.29 -15.23 15.80
C ALA A 299 -0.27 -15.45 16.93
N LYS A 300 0.39 -16.61 16.90
CA LYS A 300 1.45 -16.98 17.86
C LYS A 300 2.60 -15.97 17.81
N LYS A 301 3.03 -15.49 18.96
CA LYS A 301 4.23 -14.66 19.08
C LYS A 301 5.47 -15.53 18.95
N VAL A 302 6.45 -15.08 18.19
CA VAL A 302 7.76 -15.69 18.02
C VAL A 302 8.80 -14.69 18.48
N GLU A 303 9.73 -15.09 19.32
CA GLU A 303 10.80 -14.22 19.78
C GLU A 303 11.72 -13.84 18.61
N THR A 304 12.15 -12.59 18.55
CA THR A 304 12.97 -12.04 17.47
C THR A 304 14.25 -12.85 17.23
N ALA A 305 14.85 -13.42 18.28
CA ALA A 305 16.05 -14.25 18.16
C ALA A 305 15.81 -15.57 17.38
N GLN A 306 14.57 -16.07 17.37
CA GLN A 306 14.17 -17.31 16.69
C GLN A 306 13.69 -17.07 15.25
N LEU A 307 13.54 -15.83 14.84
CA LEU A 307 13.14 -15.50 13.47
C LEU A 307 14.26 -15.88 12.48
N PRO A 308 13.93 -16.41 11.30
CA PRO A 308 14.91 -16.65 10.25
C PRO A 308 15.56 -15.33 9.78
N PRO A 309 16.71 -15.40 9.11
CA PRO A 309 17.38 -14.21 8.59
C PRO A 309 16.54 -13.52 7.54
N ALA A 310 16.69 -12.20 7.42
CA ALA A 310 16.01 -11.37 6.44
C ALA A 310 16.97 -10.89 5.34
N ASN A 311 16.49 -10.91 4.10
CA ASN A 311 17.10 -10.28 2.93
C ASN A 311 16.18 -9.15 2.48
N LEU A 312 16.53 -7.92 2.84
CA LEU A 312 15.73 -6.72 2.63
C LEU A 312 16.33 -5.87 1.52
N VAL A 313 15.52 -5.49 0.56
CA VAL A 313 15.92 -4.50 -0.46
C VAL A 313 15.09 -3.25 -0.28
N PHE A 314 15.69 -2.18 0.19
CA PHE A 314 15.05 -0.87 0.24
C PHE A 314 15.02 -0.30 -1.18
N LEU A 315 13.83 -0.07 -1.70
CA LEU A 315 13.60 0.60 -2.97
C LEU A 315 13.01 1.98 -2.68
N VAL A 316 13.84 3.01 -2.79
CA VAL A 316 13.47 4.36 -2.37
C VAL A 316 13.28 5.26 -3.59
N ASP A 317 12.12 5.88 -3.66
CA ASP A 317 11.86 6.99 -4.57
C ASP A 317 12.70 8.19 -4.15
N VAL A 318 13.50 8.69 -5.08
CA VAL A 318 14.27 9.92 -4.91
C VAL A 318 13.95 10.92 -6.02
N SER A 319 12.75 10.84 -6.61
CA SER A 319 12.28 11.81 -7.60
C SER A 319 12.10 13.21 -6.99
N GLY A 320 11.93 14.22 -7.86
CA GLY A 320 11.78 15.61 -7.41
C GLY A 320 10.55 15.82 -6.52
N SER A 321 9.48 15.02 -6.69
CA SER A 321 8.30 15.06 -5.83
C SER A 321 8.60 14.64 -4.38
N MET A 322 9.65 13.84 -4.15
CA MET A 322 10.08 13.39 -2.82
C MET A 322 10.80 14.45 -1.99
N MET A 323 10.93 15.68 -2.49
CA MET A 323 11.43 16.79 -1.70
C MET A 323 10.45 17.15 -0.59
N GLY A 324 10.91 17.26 0.65
CA GLY A 324 10.10 17.66 1.81
C GLY A 324 10.39 16.86 3.07
N GLU A 325 10.02 17.44 4.20
CA GLU A 325 10.21 16.83 5.52
C GLU A 325 9.29 15.62 5.73
N ASP A 326 8.11 15.63 5.12
CA ASP A 326 7.09 14.58 5.17
C ASP A 326 7.28 13.48 4.09
N ARG A 327 8.43 13.46 3.39
CA ARG A 327 8.74 12.55 2.27
C ARG A 327 10.09 11.88 2.45
N LEU A 328 11.09 12.18 1.62
CA LEU A 328 12.38 11.49 1.66
C LEU A 328 13.05 11.58 3.04
N LEU A 329 13.03 12.73 3.71
CA LEU A 329 13.63 12.88 5.04
C LEU A 329 12.93 11.98 6.08
N LEU A 330 11.61 11.86 6.02
CA LEU A 330 10.84 10.95 6.88
C LEU A 330 11.19 9.48 6.58
N VAL A 331 11.29 9.12 5.30
CA VAL A 331 11.71 7.76 4.88
C VAL A 331 13.12 7.45 5.40
N GLN A 332 14.09 8.35 5.21
CA GLN A 332 15.44 8.18 5.71
C GLN A 332 15.46 7.97 7.24
N ALA A 333 14.74 8.82 7.98
CA ALA A 333 14.63 8.70 9.43
C ALA A 333 14.02 7.35 9.86
N GLY A 334 12.94 6.91 9.19
CA GLY A 334 12.30 5.63 9.44
C GLY A 334 13.21 4.43 9.13
N LEU A 335 13.89 4.44 7.97
CA LEU A 335 14.83 3.38 7.60
C LEU A 335 16.00 3.26 8.58
N LYS A 336 16.52 4.41 9.09
CA LYS A 336 17.56 4.40 10.14
C LYS A 336 17.08 3.74 11.43
N LEU A 337 15.82 3.94 11.83
CA LEU A 337 15.24 3.22 12.99
C LEU A 337 15.19 1.72 12.75
N LEU A 338 14.83 1.29 11.53
CA LEU A 338 14.83 -0.12 11.15
C LEU A 338 16.24 -0.72 11.18
N VAL A 339 17.25 -0.01 10.66
CA VAL A 339 18.65 -0.47 10.63
C VAL A 339 19.18 -0.79 12.04
N GLN A 340 18.74 -0.04 13.06
CA GLN A 340 19.13 -0.30 14.46
C GLN A 340 18.57 -1.62 15.00
N GLN A 341 17.54 -2.22 14.37
CA GLN A 341 16.93 -3.49 14.76
C GLN A 341 17.50 -4.69 14.01
N LEU A 342 18.37 -4.46 13.02
CA LEU A 342 18.94 -5.52 12.21
C LEU A 342 19.89 -6.40 13.04
N ARG A 343 19.77 -7.70 12.82
CA ARG A 343 20.66 -8.71 13.40
C ARG A 343 21.86 -8.96 12.47
N PRO A 344 22.97 -9.48 12.94
CA PRO A 344 24.16 -9.75 12.11
C PRO A 344 23.88 -10.63 10.88
N GLN A 345 22.90 -11.54 10.97
CA GLN A 345 22.48 -12.45 9.89
C GLN A 345 21.52 -11.84 8.88
N ASP A 346 20.95 -10.68 9.16
CA ASP A 346 20.09 -9.95 8.22
C ASP A 346 20.93 -9.21 7.18
N HIS A 347 20.43 -9.06 5.97
CA HIS A 347 21.12 -8.34 4.90
C HIS A 347 20.22 -7.23 4.37
N VAL A 348 20.83 -6.10 4.06
CA VAL A 348 20.15 -4.94 3.46
C VAL A 348 20.86 -4.52 2.19
N ALA A 349 20.09 -4.31 1.13
CA ALA A 349 20.53 -3.59 -0.07
C ALA A 349 19.68 -2.32 -0.23
N LEU A 350 20.24 -1.28 -0.87
CA LEU A 350 19.56 -0.03 -1.13
C LEU A 350 19.57 0.27 -2.62
N VAL A 351 18.38 0.35 -3.20
CA VAL A 351 18.12 0.78 -4.57
C VAL A 351 17.40 2.12 -4.53
N ALA A 352 17.92 3.10 -5.24
CA ALA A 352 17.23 4.36 -5.45
C ALA A 352 16.74 4.47 -6.89
N TYR A 353 15.59 5.11 -7.09
CA TYR A 353 15.09 5.41 -8.43
C TYR A 353 14.54 6.84 -8.52
N ALA A 354 14.83 7.46 -9.66
CA ALA A 354 14.29 8.73 -10.12
C ALA A 354 14.19 8.66 -11.66
N GLY A 355 14.86 9.50 -12.42
CA GLY A 355 14.98 9.38 -13.90
C GLY A 355 15.67 8.10 -14.38
N ALA A 356 16.46 7.46 -13.51
CA ALA A 356 17.06 6.14 -13.68
C ALA A 356 17.04 5.39 -12.35
N ALA A 357 17.21 4.07 -12.40
CA ALA A 357 17.36 3.26 -11.19
C ALA A 357 18.83 2.86 -10.98
N GLY A 358 19.27 2.85 -9.72
CA GLY A 358 20.65 2.49 -9.37
C GLY A 358 20.77 1.75 -8.04
N LEU A 359 21.73 0.85 -7.94
CA LEU A 359 22.10 0.17 -6.70
C LEU A 359 23.02 1.09 -5.88
N VAL A 360 22.48 1.69 -4.82
CA VAL A 360 23.23 2.61 -3.95
C VAL A 360 24.09 1.86 -2.94
N LEU A 361 23.55 0.75 -2.39
CA LEU A 361 24.25 -0.13 -1.47
C LEU A 361 24.02 -1.58 -1.89
N PRO A 362 25.09 -2.34 -2.19
CA PRO A 362 24.96 -3.78 -2.43
C PRO A 362 24.51 -4.50 -1.13
N PRO A 363 24.06 -5.77 -1.22
CA PRO A 363 23.68 -6.54 -0.05
C PRO A 363 24.75 -6.53 1.04
N THR A 364 24.43 -5.90 2.15
CA THR A 364 25.32 -5.60 3.27
C THR A 364 24.76 -6.23 4.54
N ALA A 365 25.60 -6.90 5.32
CA ALA A 365 25.19 -7.55 6.56
C ALA A 365 24.71 -6.52 7.59
N GLY A 366 23.71 -6.88 8.40
CA GLY A 366 23.15 -6.03 9.45
C GLY A 366 24.16 -5.61 10.52
N SER A 367 25.29 -6.34 10.65
CA SER A 367 26.40 -5.95 11.51
C SER A 367 27.16 -4.72 11.00
N GLN A 368 27.02 -4.36 9.71
CA GLN A 368 27.69 -3.20 9.11
C GLN A 368 26.75 -1.97 9.10
N GLN A 369 26.13 -1.68 10.24
CA GLN A 369 25.12 -0.62 10.37
C GLN A 369 25.62 0.74 9.85
N ASN A 370 26.85 1.12 10.13
CA ASN A 370 27.41 2.42 9.68
C ASN A 370 27.39 2.55 8.17
N ALA A 371 27.79 1.51 7.43
CA ALA A 371 27.77 1.53 5.96
C ALA A 371 26.34 1.68 5.40
N ILE A 372 25.37 1.02 6.06
CA ILE A 372 23.95 1.12 5.68
C ILE A 372 23.42 2.52 5.98
N LEU A 373 23.72 3.07 7.17
CA LEU A 373 23.29 4.41 7.58
C LEU A 373 23.87 5.49 6.65
N GLU A 374 25.17 5.42 6.33
CA GLU A 374 25.82 6.34 5.38
C GLU A 374 25.21 6.27 3.97
N ALA A 375 24.80 5.08 3.52
CA ALA A 375 24.13 4.92 2.24
C ALA A 375 22.73 5.57 2.23
N ILE A 376 21.99 5.46 3.33
CA ILE A 376 20.69 6.13 3.50
C ILE A 376 20.88 7.64 3.54
N ASP A 377 21.90 8.16 4.22
CA ASP A 377 22.20 9.59 4.31
C ASP A 377 22.55 10.24 2.98
N ARG A 378 23.09 9.46 2.04
CA ARG A 378 23.45 9.95 0.69
C ARG A 378 22.26 10.03 -0.29
N LEU A 379 21.06 9.61 0.11
CA LEU A 379 19.89 9.75 -0.74
C LEU A 379 19.48 11.22 -0.84
N GLU A 380 19.37 11.72 -2.05
CA GLU A 380 18.97 13.10 -2.34
C GLU A 380 17.81 13.09 -3.35
N ALA A 381 16.79 13.90 -3.09
CA ALA A 381 15.62 14.00 -3.96
C ALA A 381 15.91 14.85 -5.20
N GLY A 382 15.58 14.36 -6.40
CA GLY A 382 15.72 15.08 -7.66
C GLY A 382 15.43 14.22 -8.90
N GLY A 383 15.16 14.84 -10.03
CA GLY A 383 14.87 14.16 -11.30
C GLY A 383 13.41 13.69 -11.48
N SER A 384 13.16 12.98 -12.57
CA SER A 384 11.87 12.39 -12.92
C SER A 384 11.69 11.01 -12.27
N THR A 385 10.55 10.33 -12.48
CA THR A 385 10.23 9.06 -11.82
C THR A 385 10.26 7.89 -12.82
N ALA A 386 11.11 6.88 -12.60
CA ALA A 386 11.20 5.64 -13.39
C ALA A 386 10.94 4.39 -12.52
N GLY A 387 9.78 4.32 -11.91
CA GLY A 387 9.41 3.32 -10.91
C GLY A 387 9.52 1.87 -11.37
N GLY A 388 9.11 1.55 -12.61
CA GLY A 388 9.17 0.18 -13.14
C GLY A 388 10.59 -0.37 -13.27
N ALA A 389 11.57 0.45 -13.64
CA ALA A 389 12.98 0.06 -13.69
C ALA A 389 13.55 -0.18 -12.29
N GLY A 390 13.19 0.69 -11.32
CA GLY A 390 13.55 0.54 -9.91
C GLY A 390 13.05 -0.77 -9.33
N LEU A 391 11.79 -1.09 -9.54
CA LEU A 391 11.16 -2.31 -9.03
C LEU A 391 11.83 -3.57 -9.61
N ARG A 392 12.10 -3.61 -10.92
CA ARG A 392 12.83 -4.73 -11.54
C ARG A 392 14.23 -4.91 -10.97
N LEU A 393 14.96 -3.81 -10.79
CA LEU A 393 16.30 -3.86 -10.20
C LEU A 393 16.24 -4.37 -8.76
N ALA A 394 15.32 -3.86 -7.94
CA ALA A 394 15.16 -4.30 -6.56
C ALA A 394 14.85 -5.80 -6.46
N TYR A 395 13.94 -6.30 -7.27
CA TYR A 395 13.65 -7.74 -7.32
C TYR A 395 14.86 -8.56 -7.81
N SER A 396 15.60 -8.07 -8.80
CA SER A 396 16.82 -8.74 -9.26
C SER A 396 17.86 -8.84 -8.14
N VAL A 397 18.05 -7.77 -7.37
CA VAL A 397 18.97 -7.76 -6.20
C VAL A 397 18.48 -8.72 -5.12
N ALA A 398 17.17 -8.73 -4.83
CA ALA A 398 16.57 -9.65 -3.86
C ALA A 398 16.76 -11.12 -4.27
N GLN A 399 16.60 -11.44 -5.55
CA GLN A 399 16.79 -12.79 -6.11
C GLN A 399 18.25 -13.24 -6.07
N GLN A 400 19.22 -12.36 -6.35
CA GLN A 400 20.65 -12.68 -6.32
C GLN A 400 21.12 -13.08 -4.91
N ASN A 401 20.42 -12.59 -3.87
CA ASN A 401 20.74 -12.84 -2.46
C ASN A 401 19.64 -13.62 -1.76
N PHE A 402 18.89 -14.41 -2.50
CA PHE A 402 17.73 -15.13 -2.00
C PHE A 402 18.07 -16.11 -0.88
N LEU A 403 17.41 -15.97 0.24
CA LEU A 403 17.53 -16.85 1.41
C LEU A 403 16.42 -17.90 1.36
N LYS A 404 16.77 -19.18 1.11
CA LYS A 404 15.79 -20.28 0.99
C LYS A 404 14.92 -20.47 2.25
N THR A 405 15.48 -20.24 3.43
CA THR A 405 14.80 -20.37 4.73
C THR A 405 14.62 -19.01 5.42
N GLY A 406 14.86 -17.92 4.71
CA GLY A 406 14.77 -16.55 5.20
C GLY A 406 13.56 -15.80 4.66
N ASN A 407 13.39 -14.58 5.13
CA ASN A 407 12.42 -13.65 4.59
C ASN A 407 13.09 -12.80 3.48
N ASN A 408 12.56 -12.86 2.28
CA ASN A 408 13.03 -12.06 1.15
C ASN A 408 11.98 -11.00 0.82
N ARG A 409 12.35 -9.73 0.94
CA ARG A 409 11.38 -8.64 0.83
C ARG A 409 11.96 -7.40 0.19
N VAL A 410 11.21 -6.82 -0.73
CA VAL A 410 11.39 -5.45 -1.22
C VAL A 410 10.52 -4.53 -0.36
N ILE A 411 11.09 -3.44 0.13
CA ILE A 411 10.41 -2.38 0.86
C ILE A 411 10.47 -1.13 -0.01
N LEU A 412 9.35 -0.83 -0.67
CA LEU A 412 9.20 0.33 -1.55
C LEU A 412 8.75 1.53 -0.73
N ALA A 413 9.47 2.64 -0.80
CA ALA A 413 9.06 3.93 -0.24
C ALA A 413 8.85 4.95 -1.37
N THR A 414 7.64 5.52 -1.46
CA THR A 414 7.21 6.43 -2.55
C THR A 414 6.10 7.36 -2.09
N ASP A 415 5.92 8.48 -2.79
CA ASP A 415 4.76 9.37 -2.63
C ASP A 415 3.58 8.98 -3.55
N GLY A 416 3.70 7.88 -4.29
CA GLY A 416 2.65 7.32 -5.15
C GLY A 416 2.76 7.71 -6.62
N ASP A 417 3.66 8.60 -7.00
CA ASP A 417 3.80 9.03 -8.39
C ASP A 417 4.71 8.09 -9.21
N PHE A 418 4.16 6.97 -9.63
CA PHE A 418 4.84 5.92 -10.41
C PHE A 418 4.66 6.12 -11.93
N ASN A 419 4.93 7.33 -12.45
CA ASN A 419 4.44 7.77 -13.76
C ASN A 419 5.36 7.51 -14.97
N VAL A 420 6.56 6.95 -14.82
CA VAL A 420 7.53 6.84 -15.94
C VAL A 420 7.95 5.39 -16.19
N GLY A 421 7.91 4.96 -17.44
CA GLY A 421 8.32 3.63 -17.91
C GLY A 421 7.14 2.76 -18.34
N GLU A 422 7.17 1.47 -18.08
CA GLU A 422 6.02 0.56 -18.28
C GLU A 422 4.97 0.88 -17.23
N SER A 423 4.15 1.86 -17.54
CA SER A 423 3.31 2.58 -16.59
C SER A 423 1.85 2.11 -16.59
N SER A 424 1.52 1.01 -17.28
CA SER A 424 0.19 0.44 -17.07
C SER A 424 0.18 -0.29 -15.73
N ASP A 425 -0.88 -0.05 -14.96
CA ASP A 425 -1.08 -0.72 -13.67
C ASP A 425 -1.07 -2.24 -13.83
N GLU A 426 -1.57 -2.74 -14.98
CA GLU A 426 -1.57 -4.18 -15.30
C GLU A 426 -0.18 -4.77 -15.50
N ALA A 427 0.72 -4.07 -16.19
CA ALA A 427 2.09 -4.56 -16.41
C ALA A 427 2.88 -4.62 -15.09
N MET A 428 2.66 -3.64 -14.21
CA MET A 428 3.27 -3.61 -12.89
C MET A 428 2.71 -4.70 -11.98
N GLU A 429 1.40 -4.89 -11.99
CA GLU A 429 0.72 -5.96 -11.27
C GLU A 429 1.24 -7.34 -11.70
N GLN A 430 1.36 -7.58 -13.02
CA GLN A 430 1.91 -8.84 -13.56
C GLN A 430 3.35 -9.08 -13.09
N LEU A 431 4.21 -8.05 -13.11
CA LEU A 431 5.57 -8.14 -12.61
C LEU A 431 5.59 -8.58 -11.14
N ILE A 432 4.81 -7.92 -10.29
CA ILE A 432 4.76 -8.20 -8.85
C ILE A 432 4.26 -9.62 -8.60
N VAL A 433 3.18 -10.06 -9.27
CA VAL A 433 2.65 -11.42 -9.16
C VAL A 433 3.68 -12.47 -9.58
N GLN A 434 4.44 -12.23 -10.65
CA GLN A 434 5.53 -13.11 -11.07
C GLN A 434 6.63 -13.19 -10.01
N GLN A 435 7.04 -12.06 -9.44
CA GLN A 435 8.10 -12.01 -8.44
C GLN A 435 7.66 -12.62 -7.11
N ARG A 436 6.42 -12.40 -6.68
CA ARG A 436 5.83 -13.05 -5.52
C ARG A 436 5.90 -14.58 -5.62
N ALA A 437 5.61 -15.14 -6.80
CA ALA A 437 5.70 -16.57 -7.03
C ALA A 437 7.13 -17.15 -6.84
N THR A 438 8.15 -16.29 -6.88
CA THR A 438 9.56 -16.68 -6.58
C THR A 438 9.88 -16.64 -5.09
N GLY A 439 8.98 -16.13 -4.23
CA GLY A 439 9.17 -16.00 -2.79
C GLY A 439 9.77 -14.67 -2.33
N VAL A 440 9.78 -13.64 -3.18
CA VAL A 440 10.15 -12.27 -2.81
C VAL A 440 8.89 -11.43 -2.66
N PHE A 441 8.61 -10.92 -1.47
CA PHE A 441 7.43 -10.14 -1.13
C PHE A 441 7.67 -8.64 -1.28
N LEU A 442 6.57 -7.85 -1.35
CA LEU A 442 6.63 -6.40 -1.51
C LEU A 442 5.85 -5.70 -0.40
N THR A 443 6.52 -4.92 0.43
CA THR A 443 5.88 -3.96 1.36
C THR A 443 5.96 -2.57 0.74
N VAL A 444 4.91 -1.78 0.87
CA VAL A 444 4.83 -0.41 0.35
C VAL A 444 4.67 0.59 1.48
N LEU A 445 5.52 1.59 1.49
CA LEU A 445 5.49 2.71 2.42
C LEU A 445 5.12 3.97 1.63
N GLY A 446 3.89 4.44 1.81
CA GLY A 446 3.43 5.70 1.25
C GLY A 446 3.86 6.87 2.12
N VAL A 447 4.26 7.98 1.50
CA VAL A 447 4.64 9.23 2.18
C VAL A 447 4.11 10.44 1.42
N GLY A 448 4.16 11.61 2.06
CA GLY A 448 3.79 12.87 1.44
C GLY A 448 2.29 13.08 1.26
N ARG A 449 1.92 14.21 0.70
CA ARG A 449 0.53 14.68 0.53
C ARG A 449 0.36 15.41 -0.78
N GLY A 450 -0.88 15.46 -1.29
CA GLY A 450 -1.24 16.21 -2.50
C GLY A 450 -1.05 15.45 -3.82
N ASN A 451 -0.41 14.28 -3.80
CA ASN A 451 -0.24 13.38 -4.93
C ASN A 451 -0.31 11.89 -4.54
N LEU A 452 -0.80 11.60 -3.34
CA LEU A 452 -0.91 10.25 -2.82
C LEU A 452 -1.85 9.40 -3.69
N ARG A 453 -1.35 8.26 -4.19
CA ARG A 453 -2.12 7.26 -4.95
C ARG A 453 -2.42 6.05 -4.06
N ASP A 454 -3.22 6.28 -3.02
CA ASP A 454 -3.50 5.32 -1.95
C ASP A 454 -3.93 3.95 -2.51
N SER A 455 -4.95 3.93 -3.36
CA SER A 455 -5.48 2.69 -3.96
C SER A 455 -4.45 1.91 -4.79
N ARG A 456 -3.50 2.61 -5.42
CA ARG A 456 -2.43 1.97 -6.19
C ARG A 456 -1.40 1.32 -5.27
N MET A 457 -1.01 2.00 -4.21
CA MET A 457 -0.07 1.48 -3.23
C MET A 457 -0.63 0.27 -2.48
N GLU A 458 -1.92 0.32 -2.10
CA GLU A 458 -2.65 -0.82 -1.55
C GLU A 458 -2.62 -2.01 -2.53
N LEU A 459 -2.98 -1.79 -3.80
CA LEU A 459 -2.98 -2.83 -4.83
C LEU A 459 -1.59 -3.49 -5.01
N LEU A 460 -0.51 -2.68 -5.05
CA LEU A 460 0.86 -3.20 -5.22
C LEU A 460 1.27 -4.08 -4.03
N ALA A 461 0.96 -3.66 -2.80
CA ALA A 461 1.24 -4.42 -1.58
C ALA A 461 0.47 -5.74 -1.57
N ASP A 462 -0.84 -5.71 -1.84
CA ASP A 462 -1.70 -6.89 -1.90
C ASP A 462 -1.19 -7.93 -2.93
N LYS A 463 -0.87 -7.47 -4.14
CA LYS A 463 -0.33 -8.36 -5.20
C LYS A 463 1.06 -8.89 -4.84
N GLY A 464 1.78 -8.20 -3.99
CA GLY A 464 3.12 -8.55 -3.52
C GLY A 464 3.17 -9.41 -2.25
N ASN A 465 2.05 -9.84 -1.69
CA ASN A 465 1.96 -10.50 -0.37
C ASN A 465 2.70 -9.71 0.72
N GLY A 466 2.53 -8.40 0.72
CA GLY A 466 3.09 -7.50 1.71
C GLY A 466 2.02 -6.61 2.31
N ASN A 467 2.44 -5.59 3.03
CA ASN A 467 1.55 -4.66 3.69
C ASN A 467 1.74 -3.25 3.12
N TYR A 468 0.68 -2.49 3.09
CA TYR A 468 0.71 -1.07 2.80
C TYR A 468 0.59 -0.25 4.10
N ALA A 469 1.51 0.68 4.31
CA ALA A 469 1.45 1.64 5.39
C ALA A 469 1.68 3.06 4.85
N TYR A 470 0.93 4.04 5.36
CA TYR A 470 1.15 5.44 5.07
C TYR A 470 1.83 6.12 6.28
N LEU A 471 3.04 6.63 6.05
CA LEU A 471 3.85 7.29 7.07
C LEU A 471 3.55 8.80 7.06
N ASP A 472 2.75 9.25 8.00
CA ASP A 472 2.43 10.68 8.18
C ASP A 472 3.38 11.39 9.14
N ASN A 473 4.13 10.64 9.96
CA ASN A 473 5.11 11.15 10.92
C ASN A 473 6.12 10.07 11.34
N LEU A 474 7.13 10.46 12.14
CA LEU A 474 8.19 9.57 12.62
C LEU A 474 7.70 8.50 13.60
N ASP A 475 6.67 8.77 14.40
CA ASP A 475 6.11 7.80 15.33
C ASP A 475 5.43 6.66 14.56
N GLU A 476 4.76 6.96 13.44
CA GLU A 476 4.23 5.95 12.54
C GLU A 476 5.33 5.15 11.83
N ALA A 477 6.41 5.81 11.39
CA ALA A 477 7.57 5.11 10.85
C ALA A 477 8.19 4.15 11.88
N ARG A 478 8.29 4.57 13.15
CA ARG A 478 8.74 3.71 14.26
C ARG A 478 7.79 2.55 14.49
N ARG A 479 6.48 2.81 14.52
CA ARG A 479 5.46 1.77 14.70
C ARG A 479 5.55 0.70 13.61
N THR A 480 5.59 1.14 12.35
CA THR A 480 5.59 0.25 11.18
C THR A 480 6.92 -0.50 11.04
N LEU A 481 8.06 0.20 11.14
CA LEU A 481 9.37 -0.33 10.82
C LEU A 481 10.13 -0.93 12.01
N VAL A 482 9.68 -0.68 13.24
CA VAL A 482 10.31 -1.22 14.47
C VAL A 482 9.34 -2.10 15.23
N ALA A 483 8.19 -1.57 15.68
CA ALA A 483 7.30 -2.32 16.56
C ALA A 483 6.57 -3.46 15.82
N GLN A 484 6.16 -3.26 14.59
CA GLN A 484 5.46 -4.27 13.78
C GLN A 484 6.39 -5.08 12.87
N PHE A 485 7.65 -4.69 12.74
CA PHE A 485 8.60 -5.29 11.81
C PHE A 485 8.74 -6.80 11.97
N GLY A 486 8.87 -7.29 13.20
CA GLY A 486 8.94 -8.74 13.47
C GLY A 486 7.66 -9.48 13.07
N GLY A 487 6.49 -8.85 13.28
CA GLY A 487 5.18 -9.40 12.94
C GLY A 487 4.91 -9.40 11.43
N THR A 488 5.36 -8.39 10.70
CA THR A 488 5.17 -8.31 9.24
C THR A 488 6.18 -9.15 8.45
N LEU A 489 7.33 -9.46 9.05
CA LEU A 489 8.40 -10.19 8.36
C LEU A 489 8.28 -11.71 8.46
N PHE A 490 7.61 -12.25 9.46
CA PHE A 490 7.60 -13.70 9.68
C PHE A 490 6.18 -14.27 9.64
N THR A 491 5.83 -14.85 8.50
CA THR A 491 4.54 -15.51 8.29
C THR A 491 4.44 -16.79 9.13
N VAL A 492 3.45 -16.88 10.02
CA VAL A 492 3.11 -18.09 10.80
C VAL A 492 1.96 -18.87 10.21
N ALA A 493 1.11 -18.21 9.41
CA ALA A 493 0.02 -18.83 8.67
C ALA A 493 -0.18 -18.09 7.35
N LYS A 494 -0.37 -18.81 6.26
CA LYS A 494 -0.62 -18.27 4.93
C LYS A 494 -1.97 -18.72 4.36
N ASP A 495 -2.46 -18.04 3.32
CA ASP A 495 -3.76 -18.28 2.69
C ASP A 495 -4.90 -18.29 3.71
N VAL A 496 -4.87 -17.33 4.64
CA VAL A 496 -5.82 -17.28 5.75
C VAL A 496 -7.14 -16.69 5.30
N LYS A 497 -8.19 -17.49 5.45
CA LYS A 497 -9.57 -17.14 5.10
C LYS A 497 -10.47 -17.29 6.29
N LEU A 498 -11.37 -16.35 6.48
CA LEU A 498 -12.37 -16.41 7.53
C LEU A 498 -13.76 -16.57 6.91
N GLN A 499 -14.53 -17.47 7.47
CA GLN A 499 -15.95 -17.64 7.16
C GLN A 499 -16.75 -17.67 8.45
N VAL A 500 -17.77 -16.83 8.52
CA VAL A 500 -18.72 -16.80 9.63
C VAL A 500 -20.02 -17.41 9.16
N GLU A 501 -20.51 -18.41 9.91
CA GLU A 501 -21.81 -19.03 9.72
C GLU A 501 -22.77 -18.54 10.82
N PHE A 502 -23.86 -17.93 10.43
CA PHE A 502 -24.86 -17.37 11.33
C PHE A 502 -25.99 -18.34 11.58
N ASN A 503 -26.42 -18.47 12.84
CA ASN A 503 -27.55 -19.31 13.22
C ASN A 503 -28.89 -18.63 12.86
N PRO A 504 -29.65 -19.16 11.90
CA PRO A 504 -30.90 -18.56 11.46
C PRO A 504 -31.99 -18.56 12.55
N ALA A 505 -31.84 -19.36 13.60
CA ALA A 505 -32.75 -19.36 14.76
C ALA A 505 -32.51 -18.17 15.71
N ARG A 506 -31.37 -17.51 15.60
CA ARG A 506 -30.94 -16.40 16.50
C ARG A 506 -30.72 -15.09 15.76
N VAL A 507 -30.27 -15.12 14.51
CA VAL A 507 -29.90 -13.97 13.69
C VAL A 507 -30.78 -13.92 12.45
N ALA A 508 -31.51 -12.82 12.29
CA ALA A 508 -32.34 -12.58 11.10
C ALA A 508 -31.50 -11.99 9.95
N ASN A 509 -30.68 -10.98 10.26
CA ASN A 509 -29.80 -10.31 9.31
C ASN A 509 -28.46 -10.02 9.96
N TYR A 510 -27.41 -9.90 9.14
CA TYR A 510 -26.08 -9.50 9.58
C TYR A 510 -25.45 -8.52 8.59
N ARG A 511 -24.50 -7.74 9.06
CA ARG A 511 -23.66 -6.86 8.27
C ARG A 511 -22.22 -6.91 8.77
N LEU A 512 -21.25 -7.17 7.89
CA LEU A 512 -19.84 -7.01 8.18
C LEU A 512 -19.49 -5.53 8.12
N ILE A 513 -18.80 -5.01 9.12
CA ILE A 513 -18.38 -3.59 9.20
C ILE A 513 -16.97 -3.48 8.67
N GLY A 514 -16.80 -2.78 7.55
CA GLY A 514 -15.53 -2.74 6.82
C GLY A 514 -15.30 -3.99 5.97
N TYR A 515 -14.07 -4.21 5.51
CA TYR A 515 -13.65 -5.33 4.67
C TYR A 515 -14.35 -5.40 3.31
N GLU A 516 -14.87 -4.29 2.79
CA GLU A 516 -15.64 -4.26 1.55
C GLU A 516 -14.82 -4.71 0.34
N ASN A 517 -13.52 -4.41 0.32
CA ASN A 517 -12.56 -4.82 -0.72
C ASN A 517 -11.91 -6.19 -0.45
N ARG A 518 -12.25 -6.86 0.66
CA ARG A 518 -11.67 -8.14 1.11
C ARG A 518 -12.66 -9.31 1.07
N LEU A 519 -13.88 -9.09 0.57
CA LEU A 519 -14.90 -10.13 0.46
C LEU A 519 -14.47 -11.24 -0.51
N LEU A 520 -14.80 -12.47 -0.17
CA LEU A 520 -14.56 -13.68 -0.97
C LEU A 520 -15.89 -14.36 -1.27
N ALA A 521 -15.95 -15.09 -2.38
CA ALA A 521 -17.06 -15.99 -2.63
C ALA A 521 -17.03 -17.15 -1.61
N ASN A 522 -18.21 -17.65 -1.21
CA ASN A 522 -18.30 -18.69 -0.18
C ASN A 522 -17.58 -19.99 -0.58
N GLU A 523 -17.56 -20.32 -1.86
CA GLU A 523 -16.82 -21.45 -2.44
C GLU A 523 -15.30 -21.27 -2.38
N ASP A 524 -14.80 -20.05 -2.38
CA ASP A 524 -13.36 -19.76 -2.26
C ASP A 524 -12.79 -20.12 -0.88
N PHE A 525 -13.65 -20.27 0.13
CA PHE A 525 -13.22 -20.70 1.46
C PHE A 525 -12.56 -22.08 1.44
N ASN A 526 -13.09 -23.02 0.66
CA ASN A 526 -12.56 -24.37 0.53
C ASN A 526 -11.55 -24.52 -0.62
N ASN A 527 -11.29 -23.46 -1.36
CA ASN A 527 -10.40 -23.49 -2.52
C ASN A 527 -8.94 -23.17 -2.10
N ASP A 528 -8.11 -24.21 -2.00
CA ASP A 528 -6.69 -24.07 -1.65
C ASP A 528 -5.82 -23.43 -2.77
N ARG A 529 -6.38 -23.18 -3.96
CA ARG A 529 -5.70 -22.48 -5.05
C ARG A 529 -5.93 -20.97 -5.02
N LYS A 530 -6.98 -20.54 -4.32
CA LYS A 530 -7.28 -19.12 -4.15
C LYS A 530 -6.38 -18.55 -3.08
N ASP A 531 -5.54 -17.63 -3.46
CA ASP A 531 -4.67 -16.85 -2.58
C ASP A 531 -5.48 -15.98 -1.62
N ALA A 532 -4.97 -15.79 -0.41
CA ALA A 532 -5.58 -14.98 0.64
C ALA A 532 -4.49 -14.44 1.60
N ALA A 533 -4.91 -13.80 2.69
CA ALA A 533 -4.06 -13.12 3.65
C ALA A 533 -2.92 -13.98 4.23
N GLU A 534 -1.86 -13.32 4.61
CA GLU A 534 -0.79 -13.87 5.44
C GLU A 534 -0.84 -13.30 6.86
N LEU A 535 -0.71 -14.16 7.87
CA LEU A 535 -0.59 -13.75 9.26
C LEU A 535 0.86 -13.88 9.73
N GLY A 536 1.44 -12.77 10.14
CA GLY A 536 2.76 -12.72 10.72
C GLY A 536 2.78 -13.08 12.22
N ALA A 537 3.97 -13.29 12.76
CA ALA A 537 4.16 -13.63 14.17
C ALA A 537 3.62 -12.53 15.09
N GLY A 538 2.71 -12.90 16.00
CA GLY A 538 2.09 -11.96 16.94
C GLY A 538 1.04 -11.04 16.34
N HIS A 539 0.75 -11.14 15.04
CA HIS A 539 -0.25 -10.32 14.38
C HIS A 539 -1.65 -10.56 14.96
N THR A 540 -2.45 -9.50 15.04
CA THR A 540 -3.85 -9.54 15.48
C THR A 540 -4.75 -9.03 14.38
N VAL A 541 -5.90 -9.68 14.20
CA VAL A 541 -6.95 -9.18 13.30
C VAL A 541 -8.27 -9.14 14.05
N THR A 542 -8.99 -8.03 13.90
CA THR A 542 -10.31 -7.80 14.51
C THR A 542 -11.34 -7.49 13.44
N ALA A 543 -12.46 -8.21 13.45
CA ALA A 543 -13.62 -7.96 12.60
C ALA A 543 -14.87 -7.72 13.46
N LEU A 544 -15.76 -6.86 12.99
CA LEU A 544 -17.02 -6.55 13.65
C LEU A 544 -18.20 -6.89 12.75
N TYR A 545 -19.19 -7.52 13.33
CA TYR A 545 -20.49 -7.76 12.71
C TYR A 545 -21.61 -7.09 13.50
N GLU A 546 -22.44 -6.36 12.81
CA GLU A 546 -23.73 -5.91 13.32
C GLU A 546 -24.79 -6.97 13.01
N LEU A 547 -25.49 -7.45 14.02
CA LEU A 547 -26.46 -8.53 13.95
C LEU A 547 -27.85 -8.02 14.32
N VAL A 548 -28.85 -8.40 13.52
CA VAL A 548 -30.27 -8.17 13.83
C VAL A 548 -30.84 -9.48 14.37
N PRO A 549 -31.24 -9.54 15.66
CA PRO A 549 -31.86 -10.74 16.22
C PRO A 549 -33.20 -11.06 15.56
N VAL A 550 -33.60 -12.35 15.57
CA VAL A 550 -34.88 -12.81 14.99
C VAL A 550 -36.11 -12.13 15.61
N ASN A 551 -36.01 -11.70 16.88
CA ASN A 551 -37.09 -11.05 17.64
C ASN A 551 -36.94 -9.54 17.75
N ALA A 552 -36.15 -8.89 16.86
CA ALA A 552 -36.04 -7.44 16.83
C ALA A 552 -37.40 -6.79 16.48
N ASP A 553 -37.72 -5.70 17.16
CA ASP A 553 -38.98 -4.96 16.99
C ASP A 553 -39.10 -4.25 15.64
N ASN A 554 -38.01 -4.13 14.91
CA ASN A 554 -37.97 -3.49 13.59
C ASN A 554 -37.30 -4.41 12.56
N PRO A 555 -38.04 -5.36 11.96
CA PRO A 555 -37.46 -6.24 10.95
C PRO A 555 -37.16 -5.46 9.65
N LEU A 556 -35.95 -5.62 9.10
CA LEU A 556 -35.57 -5.04 7.81
C LEU A 556 -36.38 -5.57 6.63
N VAL A 557 -37.01 -6.73 6.80
CA VAL A 557 -37.85 -7.38 5.79
C VAL A 557 -39.04 -8.01 6.50
N ASP A 558 -40.24 -7.88 5.91
CA ASP A 558 -41.44 -8.53 6.39
C ASP A 558 -41.30 -10.06 6.45
N LYS A 559 -42.05 -10.70 7.38
CA LYS A 559 -42.06 -12.15 7.51
C LYS A 559 -42.50 -12.80 6.19
N LEU A 560 -41.66 -13.68 5.67
CA LEU A 560 -41.94 -14.37 4.41
C LEU A 560 -43.05 -15.44 4.60
N LYS A 561 -44.08 -15.38 3.77
CA LYS A 561 -45.26 -16.27 3.86
C LYS A 561 -44.94 -17.74 3.59
N TYR A 562 -43.94 -18.02 2.77
CA TYR A 562 -43.65 -19.37 2.24
C TYR A 562 -42.34 -19.97 2.77
N GLN A 563 -41.68 -19.34 3.73
CA GLN A 563 -40.50 -19.91 4.38
C GLN A 563 -40.87 -20.49 5.74
N VAL A 564 -40.40 -21.71 6.00
CA VAL A 564 -40.48 -22.32 7.33
C VAL A 564 -39.59 -21.52 8.28
N ASN A 565 -40.14 -21.11 9.42
CA ASN A 565 -39.37 -20.42 10.44
C ASN A 565 -38.28 -21.36 10.97
N PRO A 566 -36.97 -21.07 10.73
CA PRO A 566 -35.87 -21.95 11.14
C PRO A 566 -35.75 -22.11 12.67
N ALA A 567 -36.43 -21.27 13.45
CA ALA A 567 -36.47 -21.37 14.92
C ALA A 567 -37.01 -22.74 15.45
N HIS A 568 -37.58 -23.59 14.59
CA HIS A 568 -38.14 -24.89 14.94
C HIS A 568 -37.31 -26.09 14.44
N LEU A 569 -36.12 -25.88 13.90
CA LEU A 569 -35.25 -26.99 13.56
C LEU A 569 -34.63 -27.55 14.87
N PRO A 570 -34.98 -28.79 15.29
CA PRO A 570 -34.29 -29.43 16.40
C PRO A 570 -32.85 -29.69 15.96
N GLY A 571 -31.90 -28.95 16.51
CA GLY A 571 -30.52 -29.04 16.07
C GLY A 571 -29.52 -28.71 17.14
N THR A 572 -28.39 -29.33 17.02
CA THR A 572 -27.14 -29.02 17.66
C THR A 572 -26.86 -27.53 17.59
N GLY A 573 -26.58 -26.89 18.72
CA GLY A 573 -26.26 -25.47 18.79
C GLY A 573 -27.36 -24.55 19.36
N ALA A 574 -28.25 -25.08 20.21
CA ALA A 574 -29.34 -24.35 20.88
C ALA A 574 -28.87 -23.25 21.81
N GLY A 575 -28.12 -22.35 21.49
CA GLY A 575 -27.53 -21.24 22.26
C GLY A 575 -26.47 -20.51 21.45
N GLU A 576 -26.05 -21.11 20.33
CA GLU A 576 -25.06 -20.51 19.45
C GLU A 576 -25.68 -19.41 18.59
N VAL A 577 -24.99 -18.30 18.46
CA VAL A 577 -25.37 -17.14 17.62
C VAL A 577 -24.72 -17.26 16.25
N LEU A 578 -23.47 -17.66 16.24
CA LEU A 578 -22.67 -17.85 15.03
C LEU A 578 -21.52 -18.80 15.29
N THR A 579 -20.92 -19.33 14.23
CA THR A 579 -19.65 -20.07 14.26
C THR A 579 -18.63 -19.41 13.36
N VAL A 580 -17.48 -19.08 13.93
CA VAL A 580 -16.33 -18.56 13.20
C VAL A 580 -15.48 -19.72 12.71
N LYS A 581 -15.27 -19.82 11.41
CA LYS A 581 -14.39 -20.80 10.76
C LYS A 581 -13.18 -20.08 10.18
N LEU A 582 -12.00 -20.55 10.50
CA LEU A 582 -10.73 -20.02 9.97
C LEU A 582 -9.98 -21.14 9.27
N ARG A 583 -9.62 -20.90 8.02
CA ARG A 583 -8.85 -21.83 7.22
C ARG A 583 -7.49 -21.21 6.94
N TYR A 584 -6.42 -21.98 7.14
CA TYR A 584 -5.05 -21.50 6.95
C TYR A 584 -4.14 -22.62 6.48
N LYS A 585 -3.01 -22.27 5.87
CA LYS A 585 -1.89 -23.18 5.59
C LYS A 585 -0.72 -22.85 6.50
N GLU A 586 0.05 -23.85 6.87
CA GLU A 586 1.37 -23.62 7.47
C GLU A 586 2.32 -22.91 6.49
N PRO A 587 3.35 -22.18 6.94
CA PRO A 587 4.22 -21.40 6.05
C PRO A 587 4.78 -22.19 4.85
N HIS A 588 5.12 -23.47 5.07
CA HIS A 588 5.60 -24.38 4.03
C HIS A 588 4.58 -25.44 3.62
N GLY A 589 3.36 -25.38 4.20
CA GLY A 589 2.28 -26.33 3.92
C GLY A 589 1.60 -26.09 2.58
N LEU A 590 1.13 -27.16 1.94
CA LEU A 590 0.35 -27.12 0.70
C LEU A 590 -1.15 -27.33 0.94
N ARG A 591 -1.53 -27.88 2.09
CA ARG A 591 -2.91 -28.17 2.47
C ARG A 591 -3.36 -27.28 3.61
N SER A 592 -4.57 -26.77 3.51
CA SER A 592 -5.14 -25.97 4.58
C SER A 592 -5.67 -26.82 5.73
N LYS A 593 -5.62 -26.22 6.92
CA LYS A 593 -6.25 -26.69 8.15
C LYS A 593 -7.46 -25.83 8.48
N LEU A 594 -8.41 -26.39 9.21
CA LEU A 594 -9.63 -25.69 9.63
C LEU A 594 -9.66 -25.59 11.15
N LEU A 595 -9.90 -24.37 11.65
CA LEU A 595 -10.28 -24.09 13.03
C LEU A 595 -11.72 -23.60 13.05
N ALA A 596 -12.49 -23.97 14.07
CA ALA A 596 -13.85 -23.49 14.26
C ALA A 596 -14.07 -23.11 15.73
N GLN A 597 -14.71 -21.96 15.94
CA GLN A 597 -15.04 -21.43 17.26
C GLN A 597 -16.48 -20.94 17.27
N PRO A 598 -17.39 -21.60 17.98
CA PRO A 598 -18.74 -21.10 18.18
C PRO A 598 -18.77 -19.91 19.13
N LEU A 599 -19.69 -18.98 18.91
CA LEU A 599 -20.08 -17.92 19.81
C LEU A 599 -21.51 -18.19 20.30
N ALA A 600 -21.66 -18.41 21.58
CA ALA A 600 -22.94 -18.69 22.22
C ALA A 600 -23.23 -17.68 23.34
N GLY A 601 -24.50 -17.60 23.74
CA GLY A 601 -24.95 -16.77 24.83
C GLY A 601 -25.84 -15.59 24.38
N ALA A 602 -26.15 -14.74 25.35
CA ALA A 602 -26.88 -13.49 25.13
C ALA A 602 -25.92 -12.32 24.99
N ALA A 603 -26.31 -11.30 24.21
CA ALA A 603 -25.60 -10.04 24.18
C ALA A 603 -25.66 -9.38 25.57
N ILE A 604 -24.53 -8.85 26.02
CA ILE A 604 -24.44 -8.06 27.23
C ILE A 604 -24.52 -6.56 26.92
N PRO A 605 -25.00 -5.73 27.83
CA PRO A 605 -24.95 -4.27 27.65
C PRO A 605 -23.54 -3.82 27.30
N ILE A 606 -23.37 -2.92 26.33
CA ILE A 606 -22.05 -2.46 25.88
C ILE A 606 -21.20 -1.91 27.03
N ALA A 607 -21.81 -1.26 28.00
CA ALA A 607 -21.11 -0.74 29.17
C ALA A 607 -20.52 -1.83 30.11
N GLN A 608 -20.99 -3.07 30.00
CA GLN A 608 -20.51 -4.24 30.76
C GLN A 608 -19.56 -5.11 29.91
N ALA A 609 -19.42 -4.81 28.64
CA ALA A 609 -18.51 -5.51 27.76
C ALA A 609 -17.04 -5.21 28.08
N SER A 610 -16.12 -6.02 27.54
CA SER A 610 -14.69 -5.81 27.74
C SER A 610 -14.26 -4.41 27.25
N ALA A 611 -13.18 -3.88 27.82
CA ALA A 611 -12.60 -2.62 27.36
C ALA A 611 -12.29 -2.63 25.86
N ASP A 612 -11.84 -3.77 25.35
CA ASP A 612 -11.55 -3.96 23.92
C ASP A 612 -12.81 -3.96 23.05
N GLN A 613 -13.94 -4.50 23.54
CA GLN A 613 -15.23 -4.46 22.86
C GLN A 613 -15.74 -3.02 22.76
N GLN A 614 -15.68 -2.28 23.88
CA GLN A 614 -16.09 -0.87 23.94
C GLN A 614 -15.22 -0.01 23.03
N PHE A 615 -13.89 -0.26 23.03
CA PHE A 615 -12.96 0.49 22.20
C PHE A 615 -13.16 0.19 20.71
N ALA A 616 -13.32 -1.08 20.33
CA ALA A 616 -13.62 -1.46 18.95
C ALA A 616 -14.93 -0.86 18.44
N ALA A 617 -15.96 -0.83 19.30
CA ALA A 617 -17.22 -0.15 19.00
C ALA A 617 -17.01 1.36 18.77
N ALA A 618 -16.20 2.03 19.60
CA ALA A 618 -15.86 3.44 19.43
C ALA A 618 -15.16 3.72 18.07
N VAL A 619 -14.20 2.89 17.69
CA VAL A 619 -13.49 3.01 16.41
C VAL A 619 -14.46 2.84 15.24
N ALA A 620 -15.33 1.83 15.29
CA ALA A 620 -16.32 1.59 14.26
C ALA A 620 -17.32 2.76 14.15
N GLU A 621 -17.85 3.22 15.28
CA GLU A 621 -18.78 4.37 15.34
C GLU A 621 -18.12 5.62 14.76
N PHE A 622 -16.86 5.88 15.11
CA PHE A 622 -16.09 7.00 14.56
C PHE A 622 -15.90 6.88 13.05
N GLY A 623 -15.54 5.71 12.56
CA GLY A 623 -15.41 5.46 11.12
C GLY A 623 -16.73 5.66 10.36
N LEU A 624 -17.84 5.15 10.89
CA LEU A 624 -19.18 5.35 10.32
C LEU A 624 -19.57 6.83 10.25
N LEU A 625 -19.23 7.61 11.29
CA LEU A 625 -19.46 9.06 11.31
C LEU A 625 -18.64 9.81 10.26
N LEU A 626 -17.34 9.52 10.15
CA LEU A 626 -16.46 10.14 9.16
C LEU A 626 -16.88 9.79 7.72
N ARG A 627 -17.29 8.55 7.47
CA ARG A 627 -17.85 8.11 6.17
C ARG A 627 -19.21 8.74 5.87
N GLN A 628 -19.87 9.35 6.86
CA GLN A 628 -21.26 9.76 6.79
C GLN A 628 -22.17 8.59 6.37
N SER A 629 -21.89 7.42 6.93
CA SER A 629 -22.60 6.18 6.64
C SER A 629 -24.11 6.32 6.86
N GLU A 630 -24.91 5.71 5.98
CA GLU A 630 -26.36 5.57 6.17
C GLU A 630 -26.67 4.63 7.34
N GLN A 631 -25.75 3.74 7.66
CA GLN A 631 -25.87 2.73 8.71
C GLN A 631 -25.32 3.19 10.07
N ARG A 632 -25.01 4.49 10.22
CA ARG A 632 -24.52 5.05 11.50
C ARG A 632 -25.55 5.10 12.61
N GLY A 633 -26.86 4.91 12.30
CA GLY A 633 -27.95 4.90 13.26
C GLY A 633 -27.94 6.15 14.16
N THR A 634 -27.90 5.93 15.49
CA THR A 634 -27.89 6.97 16.53
C THR A 634 -26.46 7.41 16.91
N ALA A 635 -25.42 7.00 16.18
CA ALA A 635 -24.03 7.34 16.43
C ALA A 635 -23.80 8.85 16.50
N THR A 636 -22.98 9.28 17.44
CA THR A 636 -22.50 10.66 17.59
C THR A 636 -21.03 10.68 17.99
N TYR A 637 -20.33 11.78 17.73
CA TYR A 637 -18.94 11.91 18.22
C TYR A 637 -18.86 11.85 19.75
N ALA A 638 -19.89 12.31 20.45
CA ALA A 638 -19.96 12.23 21.91
C ALA A 638 -20.05 10.78 22.41
N THR A 639 -20.91 9.93 21.80
CA THR A 639 -21.02 8.51 22.15
C THR A 639 -19.74 7.74 21.79
N ALA A 640 -19.16 7.99 20.62
CA ALA A 640 -17.87 7.42 20.24
C ALA A 640 -16.75 7.81 21.23
N ALA A 641 -16.69 9.07 21.68
CA ALA A 641 -15.71 9.52 22.66
C ALA A 641 -15.91 8.88 24.04
N GLN A 642 -17.16 8.69 24.48
CA GLN A 642 -17.47 7.98 25.74
C GLN A 642 -17.01 6.52 25.69
N LEU A 643 -17.31 5.80 24.60
CA LEU A 643 -16.87 4.42 24.40
C LEU A 643 -15.34 4.32 24.30
N ALA A 644 -14.69 5.24 23.59
CA ALA A 644 -13.24 5.27 23.47
C ALA A 644 -12.57 5.52 24.85
N GLN A 645 -13.15 6.40 25.67
CA GLN A 645 -12.66 6.67 27.03
C GLN A 645 -12.85 5.47 27.94
N ALA A 646 -14.02 4.83 27.92
CA ALA A 646 -14.32 3.64 28.72
C ALA A 646 -13.46 2.42 28.29
N GLY A 647 -13.27 2.27 26.99
CA GLY A 647 -12.47 1.19 26.41
C GLY A 647 -10.97 1.47 26.32
N ARG A 648 -10.47 2.58 26.84
CA ARG A 648 -9.06 2.97 26.72
C ARG A 648 -8.10 1.91 27.27
N GLY A 649 -8.40 1.35 28.43
CA GLY A 649 -7.53 0.35 29.07
C GLY A 649 -6.09 0.82 29.30
N PRO A 650 -5.13 -0.10 29.43
CA PRO A 650 -3.71 0.20 29.41
C PRO A 650 -3.29 0.66 28.02
N ASP A 651 -2.82 1.90 27.90
CA ASP A 651 -2.48 2.55 26.63
C ASP A 651 -1.03 3.05 26.72
N ALA A 652 -0.08 2.10 26.79
CA ALA A 652 1.33 2.40 27.03
C ALA A 652 1.94 3.29 25.92
N ASP A 653 1.50 3.09 24.69
CA ASP A 653 1.99 3.84 23.52
C ASP A 653 1.15 5.08 23.19
N GLY A 654 0.02 5.30 23.89
CA GLY A 654 -0.83 6.47 23.75
C GLY A 654 -1.75 6.48 22.51
N TYR A 655 -1.81 5.41 21.73
CA TYR A 655 -2.60 5.36 20.49
C TYR A 655 -4.12 5.47 20.74
N ARG A 656 -4.63 4.87 21.83
CA ARG A 656 -6.06 4.96 22.16
C ARG A 656 -6.43 6.37 22.67
N ALA A 657 -5.51 7.02 23.37
CA ALA A 657 -5.68 8.43 23.77
C ALA A 657 -5.64 9.37 22.55
N GLU A 658 -4.81 9.06 21.55
CA GLU A 658 -4.80 9.80 20.29
C GLU A 658 -6.14 9.71 19.57
N LEU A 659 -6.76 8.52 19.47
CA LEU A 659 -8.09 8.35 18.87
C LEU A 659 -9.12 9.26 19.54
N LEU A 660 -9.15 9.31 20.88
CA LEU A 660 -10.06 10.17 21.63
C LEU A 660 -9.86 11.65 21.27
N ARG A 661 -8.61 12.09 21.10
CA ARG A 661 -8.29 13.44 20.63
C ARG A 661 -8.81 13.68 19.21
N LEU A 662 -8.63 12.72 18.32
CA LEU A 662 -9.07 12.80 16.91
C LEU A 662 -10.60 12.85 16.79
N ILE A 663 -11.34 12.08 17.62
CA ILE A 663 -12.81 12.13 17.68
C ILE A 663 -13.27 13.56 18.05
N LYS A 664 -12.65 14.18 19.07
CA LYS A 664 -12.97 15.56 19.47
C LYS A 664 -12.63 16.60 18.40
N LEU A 665 -11.53 16.41 17.66
CA LEU A 665 -11.19 17.27 16.53
C LEU A 665 -12.24 17.17 15.42
N ALA A 666 -12.64 15.95 15.06
CA ALA A 666 -13.66 15.71 14.04
C ALA A 666 -15.02 16.31 14.43
N GLU A 667 -15.41 16.22 15.72
CA GLU A 667 -16.61 16.86 16.25
C GLU A 667 -16.57 18.37 16.01
N GLY A 668 -15.45 19.04 16.35
CA GLY A 668 -15.27 20.47 16.14
C GLY A 668 -15.24 20.91 14.68
N LEU A 669 -14.84 20.02 13.77
CA LEU A 669 -14.78 20.28 12.32
C LEU A 669 -16.12 20.00 11.61
N THR A 670 -17.01 19.26 12.25
CA THR A 670 -18.33 18.92 11.66
C THR A 670 -19.29 20.09 11.83
N PRO A 671 -19.86 20.66 10.76
CA PRO A 671 -20.82 21.75 10.88
C PRO A 671 -22.01 21.32 11.75
N ALA A 672 -22.40 22.15 12.72
CA ALA A 672 -23.61 21.93 13.50
C ALA A 672 -24.80 21.75 12.54
N ALA A 673 -25.55 20.66 12.69
CA ALA A 673 -26.75 20.44 11.88
C ALA A 673 -27.65 21.68 12.04
N LYS A 674 -27.91 22.39 10.92
CA LYS A 674 -28.89 23.47 10.92
C LYS A 674 -30.22 22.85 11.32
N THR A 675 -30.70 23.11 12.51
CA THR A 675 -32.06 22.84 12.93
C THR A 675 -32.98 23.56 11.94
N VAL A 676 -33.47 22.84 10.95
CA VAL A 676 -34.56 23.32 10.11
C VAL A 676 -35.77 23.38 11.05
N GLY A 677 -36.02 24.55 11.58
CA GLY A 677 -37.24 24.78 12.32
C GLY A 677 -38.42 24.56 11.40
N VAL A 678 -39.10 23.44 11.61
CA VAL A 678 -40.43 23.23 11.03
C VAL A 678 -41.33 24.30 11.63
N ARG A 679 -41.66 25.30 10.84
CA ARG A 679 -42.74 26.25 11.13
C ARG A 679 -44.07 25.66 10.68
#